data_1ed5cd1be35dd07bb229ce09239eaf94
#
_entry.id   1ed5cd1be35dd07bb229ce09239eaf94
#
_cell.length_a   1.000
_cell.length_b   1.000
_cell.length_c   1.000
_cell.angle_alpha   90.00
_cell.angle_beta   90.00
_cell.angle_gamma   90.00
#
_symmetry.space_group_name_H-M   'P 1'
#
loop_
_entity.id
_entity.type
_entity.pdbx_description
1 polymer ?
#
loop_
_entity_poly.entity_id
_entity_poly.type
_entity_poly.pdbx_seq_one_letter_code
_entity_poly.pdbx_strand_id
1 'polypeptide(L)'
;MAMHLGINDVVVTSKRDIISRPDMGGNISLSVDALNDMPRLGGAVDVIKLLQYTPGVAATQEGNTAMYVRGGDAGQSLVLLDGAPLYSPSHMLGFFSVLNTPHLSGLTLYKSGIPAEYGSSTSAITAIRTRRYMAKEFGIEANIGLIESDAAVELPIGKHLTLFASARHSYTQWLTSLLSDNTAIDYDFGDYGLGFVADLGSAGELSFNTHFNNDDAKADVFIYNSICTLRWWNALSTLSLRSELSPRTTMSNTLYGSIYDNRLNLAIATTNSHVRAGVADYGFKSVTNINLTDVTIDVGINYAYRRVRPQDIMLDTPNNSDRQHIENSSEAALFGSIHWPLHEHINIKAGLRLSLFANDHVWFYPEPRITVEVPVSSALRFWASYNFMTQYLQLVPQSNMSFATDFYLLSSEHTPPQLSHNLSLGYIHEALDGRLRWSAEAYYRYMLNVIEYDSRILEVIAGGTNHEAMLHSGRGESYGLETSIGYSDRAVDLHLNYTLSRSLRQFDAINSGNPFPANSDRKHNISLLTSYKPSPHWTLSATFVYATGAPYTETTALYIGGNAFLREYGPYNGSKLPDLHHLDISATYWFHSRHFERSGLNISIYNVYARRNPLMVSWSIEDNGTDKLYLRERHHIIYTIIPSISWTVKF
;
A
#
# COMPACT_ATOMS: atom_id res chain seq x y z
N MET A 1 29.07 15.71 -18.15
CA MET A 1 29.35 15.61 -16.72
C MET A 1 28.28 14.67 -16.18
N ALA A 2 28.61 13.41 -15.89
CA ALA A 2 27.63 12.44 -15.39
C ALA A 2 27.34 12.77 -13.94
N MET A 3 26.11 13.16 -13.64
CA MET A 3 25.63 13.22 -12.26
C MET A 3 25.69 11.80 -11.66
N HIS A 4 26.56 11.56 -10.71
CA HIS A 4 26.49 10.38 -9.88
C HIS A 4 25.28 10.55 -8.92
N LEU A 5 24.17 9.92 -9.28
CA LEU A 5 23.01 9.81 -8.43
C LEU A 5 23.39 8.91 -7.23
N GLY A 6 23.10 9.36 -6.03
CA GLY A 6 23.32 8.56 -4.82
C GLY A 6 22.49 7.26 -4.85
N ILE A 7 22.91 6.22 -4.14
CA ILE A 7 22.30 4.87 -4.12
C ILE A 7 20.81 4.88 -3.76
N ASN A 8 20.33 5.96 -3.15
CA ASN A 8 18.92 6.13 -2.76
C ASN A 8 18.06 6.87 -3.79
N ASP A 9 18.66 7.32 -4.91
CA ASP A 9 17.86 7.89 -5.98
C ASP A 9 17.24 6.76 -6.79
N VAL A 10 15.92 6.81 -7.01
CA VAL A 10 15.24 5.92 -7.93
C VAL A 10 15.84 6.16 -9.32
N VAL A 11 16.77 5.30 -9.73
CA VAL A 11 17.34 5.36 -11.06
C VAL A 11 16.29 4.80 -12.01
N VAL A 12 15.48 5.67 -12.58
CA VAL A 12 14.62 5.30 -13.71
C VAL A 12 15.52 5.09 -14.93
N THR A 13 16.04 3.88 -15.08
CA THR A 13 17.04 3.53 -16.11
C THR A 13 16.44 3.38 -17.50
N SER A 14 15.12 3.33 -17.65
CA SER A 14 14.45 3.24 -18.94
C SER A 14 13.06 3.88 -18.87
N LYS A 15 12.77 4.83 -19.76
CA LYS A 15 11.41 5.39 -19.97
C LYS A 15 10.41 4.38 -20.56
N ARG A 16 10.76 3.11 -20.70
CA ARG A 16 10.00 2.12 -21.49
C ARG A 16 9.49 0.95 -20.68
N ASP A 17 10.21 0.52 -19.64
CA ASP A 17 9.82 -0.67 -18.87
C ASP A 17 8.80 -0.28 -17.79
N ILE A 18 7.64 -0.93 -17.78
CA ILE A 18 6.61 -0.77 -16.72
C ILE A 18 7.21 -1.12 -15.36
N ILE A 19 7.89 -2.27 -15.28
CA ILE A 19 8.62 -2.71 -14.09
C ILE A 19 10.11 -2.60 -14.42
N SER A 20 10.81 -1.75 -13.67
CA SER A 20 12.25 -1.59 -13.85
C SER A 20 13.01 -2.88 -13.46
N ARG A 21 14.24 -2.95 -13.90
CA ARG A 21 15.17 -4.00 -13.49
C ARG A 21 15.26 -4.06 -11.97
N PRO A 22 15.07 -5.23 -11.33
CA PRO A 22 15.28 -5.37 -9.90
C PRO A 22 16.70 -4.95 -9.52
N ASP A 23 16.81 -4.19 -8.45
CA ASP A 23 18.10 -3.80 -7.88
C ASP A 23 18.73 -4.94 -7.07
N MET A 24 19.82 -4.63 -6.39
CA MET A 24 20.46 -5.51 -5.42
C MET A 24 19.49 -5.87 -4.28
N GLY A 25 19.11 -7.15 -4.21
CA GLY A 25 18.14 -7.64 -3.23
C GLY A 25 16.72 -7.81 -3.77
N GLY A 26 16.51 -7.70 -5.10
CA GLY A 26 15.21 -8.01 -5.72
C GLY A 26 14.11 -6.97 -5.50
N ASN A 27 14.46 -5.72 -5.18
CA ASN A 27 13.51 -4.63 -5.03
C ASN A 27 12.95 -4.18 -6.39
N ILE A 28 11.74 -3.64 -6.39
CA ILE A 28 11.01 -3.29 -7.60
C ILE A 28 10.81 -1.78 -7.63
N SER A 29 11.29 -1.14 -8.71
CA SER A 29 11.01 0.26 -8.98
C SER A 29 10.06 0.39 -10.17
N LEU A 30 9.09 1.29 -10.06
CA LEU A 30 8.10 1.58 -11.10
C LEU A 30 8.24 3.03 -11.55
N SER A 31 8.22 3.23 -12.87
CA SER A 31 8.15 4.56 -13.47
C SER A 31 6.69 4.99 -13.59
N VAL A 32 6.38 6.21 -13.17
CA VAL A 32 5.05 6.79 -13.32
C VAL A 32 4.67 6.96 -14.80
N ASP A 33 5.60 7.30 -15.66
CA ASP A 33 5.34 7.45 -17.11
C ASP A 33 4.86 6.14 -17.77
N ALA A 34 5.35 5.00 -17.27
CA ALA A 34 4.95 3.69 -17.79
C ALA A 34 3.52 3.28 -17.37
N LEU A 35 3.01 3.86 -16.29
CA LEU A 35 1.63 3.61 -15.80
C LEU A 35 0.56 4.09 -16.79
N ASN A 36 0.86 5.13 -17.56
CA ASN A 36 -0.07 5.67 -18.55
C ASN A 36 -0.42 4.68 -19.66
N ASP A 37 0.38 3.63 -19.81
CA ASP A 37 0.18 2.57 -20.78
C ASP A 37 -0.67 1.39 -20.25
N MET A 38 -1.18 1.47 -19.01
CA MET A 38 -1.94 0.39 -18.36
C MET A 38 -3.46 0.60 -18.46
N PRO A 39 -4.28 -0.48 -18.33
CA PRO A 39 -5.73 -0.35 -18.21
C PRO A 39 -6.12 0.56 -17.03
N ARG A 40 -7.14 1.38 -17.24
CA ARG A 40 -7.62 2.37 -16.27
C ARG A 40 -8.95 1.92 -15.65
N LEU A 41 -9.04 1.92 -14.34
CA LEU A 41 -10.30 1.71 -13.64
C LEU A 41 -10.98 3.06 -13.43
N GLY A 42 -12.21 3.22 -13.93
CA GLY A 42 -12.94 4.49 -13.81
C GLY A 42 -12.30 5.68 -14.56
N GLY A 43 -11.25 5.45 -15.34
CA GLY A 43 -10.47 6.50 -16.01
C GLY A 43 -9.14 6.83 -15.31
N ALA A 44 -8.95 6.35 -14.09
CA ALA A 44 -7.75 6.58 -13.28
C ALA A 44 -6.66 5.54 -13.51
N VAL A 45 -5.42 5.96 -13.34
CA VAL A 45 -4.24 5.10 -13.23
C VAL A 45 -3.84 5.02 -11.77
N ASP A 46 -3.69 3.81 -11.22
CA ASP A 46 -3.40 3.60 -9.81
C ASP A 46 -2.04 2.93 -9.59
N VAL A 47 -1.15 3.65 -8.90
CA VAL A 47 0.24 3.20 -8.63
C VAL A 47 0.29 2.04 -7.63
N ILE A 48 -0.60 2.01 -6.63
CA ILE A 48 -0.63 0.94 -5.62
C ILE A 48 -1.18 -0.35 -6.23
N LYS A 49 -2.23 -0.24 -7.06
CA LYS A 49 -2.74 -1.42 -7.79
C LYS A 49 -1.67 -2.06 -8.67
N LEU A 50 -0.82 -1.26 -9.30
CA LEU A 50 0.25 -1.80 -10.12
C LEU A 50 1.23 -2.65 -9.29
N LEU A 51 1.51 -2.24 -8.04
CA LEU A 51 2.33 -3.06 -7.15
C LEU A 51 1.71 -4.43 -6.85
N GLN A 52 0.39 -4.53 -6.79
CA GLN A 52 -0.31 -5.80 -6.58
C GLN A 52 -0.11 -6.80 -7.73
N TYR A 53 0.28 -6.32 -8.91
CA TYR A 53 0.64 -7.19 -10.06
C TYR A 53 2.09 -7.66 -10.01
N THR A 54 2.90 -7.23 -9.04
CA THR A 54 4.29 -7.65 -8.89
C THR A 54 4.42 -8.93 -8.07
N PRO A 55 5.49 -9.74 -8.28
CA PRO A 55 5.64 -10.98 -7.55
C PRO A 55 5.80 -10.75 -6.05
N GLY A 56 5.15 -11.60 -5.24
CA GLY A 56 5.20 -11.52 -3.78
C GLY A 56 4.24 -10.50 -3.16
N VAL A 57 3.48 -9.77 -3.96
CA VAL A 57 2.43 -8.87 -3.50
C VAL A 57 1.07 -9.45 -3.84
N ALA A 58 0.20 -9.56 -2.87
CA ALA A 58 -1.15 -10.09 -3.07
C ALA A 58 -2.21 -9.05 -2.71
N ALA A 59 -3.26 -8.97 -3.53
CA ALA A 59 -4.54 -8.40 -3.12
C ALA A 59 -5.36 -9.48 -2.40
N THR A 60 -5.92 -9.17 -1.25
CA THR A 60 -6.76 -10.16 -0.54
C THR A 60 -8.12 -10.32 -1.19
N GLN A 61 -8.65 -9.26 -1.77
CA GLN A 61 -9.99 -9.21 -2.36
C GLN A 61 -10.02 -8.25 -3.53
N GLU A 62 -11.03 -8.38 -4.36
CA GLU A 62 -11.25 -7.46 -5.47
C GLU A 62 -11.45 -6.04 -4.97
N GLY A 63 -10.76 -5.08 -5.58
CA GLY A 63 -10.90 -3.67 -5.24
C GLY A 63 -10.18 -3.22 -3.98
N ASN A 64 -9.35 -4.04 -3.35
CA ASN A 64 -8.57 -3.65 -2.19
C ASN A 64 -7.17 -3.15 -2.60
N THR A 65 -6.79 -1.92 -2.23
CA THR A 65 -5.44 -1.38 -2.43
C THR A 65 -4.47 -1.72 -1.30
N ALA A 66 -4.90 -2.42 -0.25
CA ALA A 66 -3.98 -2.90 0.76
C ALA A 66 -2.93 -3.84 0.17
N MET A 67 -1.69 -3.67 0.60
CA MET A 67 -0.57 -4.45 0.11
C MET A 67 -0.18 -5.52 1.13
N TYR A 68 -0.38 -6.76 0.75
CA TYR A 68 0.04 -7.92 1.52
C TYR A 68 1.31 -8.49 0.89
N VAL A 69 2.45 -8.12 1.45
CA VAL A 69 3.75 -8.47 0.88
C VAL A 69 4.31 -9.69 1.59
N ARG A 70 4.56 -10.78 0.83
CA ARG A 70 5.15 -12.03 1.35
C ARG A 70 4.45 -12.54 2.61
N GLY A 71 3.10 -12.52 2.59
CA GLY A 71 2.27 -13.01 3.68
C GLY A 71 2.28 -12.14 4.95
N GLY A 72 2.84 -10.94 4.88
CA GLY A 72 2.63 -9.90 5.90
C GLY A 72 1.22 -9.32 5.78
N ASP A 73 0.69 -8.81 6.88
CA ASP A 73 -0.59 -8.12 6.91
C ASP A 73 -0.45 -6.67 6.40
N ALA A 74 -1.57 -6.04 6.03
CA ALA A 74 -1.57 -4.67 5.48
C ALA A 74 -0.84 -3.67 6.38
N GLY A 75 -1.05 -3.75 7.69
CA GLY A 75 -0.40 -2.89 8.68
C GLY A 75 1.08 -3.18 8.92
N GLN A 76 1.62 -4.25 8.35
CA GLN A 76 3.04 -4.61 8.45
C GLN A 76 3.87 -4.05 7.29
N SER A 77 3.22 -3.47 6.27
CA SER A 77 3.87 -2.79 5.15
C SER A 77 3.73 -1.27 5.32
N LEU A 78 4.83 -0.54 5.26
CA LEU A 78 4.85 0.91 5.43
C LEU A 78 4.87 1.61 4.07
N VAL A 79 3.93 2.52 3.85
CA VAL A 79 3.90 3.42 2.69
C VAL A 79 4.47 4.78 3.10
N LEU A 80 5.47 5.24 2.36
CA LEU A 80 6.12 6.53 2.58
C LEU A 80 5.93 7.42 1.36
N LEU A 81 5.47 8.64 1.56
CA LEU A 81 5.48 9.70 0.56
C LEU A 81 6.57 10.71 0.94
N ASP A 82 7.59 10.84 0.11
CA ASP A 82 8.77 11.68 0.36
C ASP A 82 9.43 11.45 1.75
N GLY A 83 9.36 10.20 2.24
CA GLY A 83 9.93 9.79 3.52
C GLY A 83 9.02 9.96 4.73
N ALA A 84 7.84 10.56 4.58
CA ALA A 84 6.82 10.65 5.62
C ALA A 84 5.82 9.49 5.53
N PRO A 85 5.38 8.88 6.65
CA PRO A 85 4.37 7.84 6.65
C PRO A 85 3.04 8.33 6.09
N LEU A 86 2.45 7.55 5.18
CA LEU A 86 1.11 7.77 4.65
C LEU A 86 0.18 6.67 5.21
N TYR A 87 -0.68 7.06 6.13
CA TYR A 87 -1.64 6.17 6.78
C TYR A 87 -2.89 6.00 5.90
N SER A 88 -3.48 4.79 5.88
CA SER A 88 -4.66 4.50 5.06
C SER A 88 -4.55 5.03 3.61
N PRO A 89 -3.67 4.49 2.77
CA PRO A 89 -3.32 5.03 1.46
C PRO A 89 -4.38 4.72 0.39
N SER A 90 -5.67 4.68 0.74
CA SER A 90 -6.74 4.25 -0.16
C SER A 90 -8.03 5.03 -0.02
N HIS A 91 -8.72 5.21 -1.16
CA HIS A 91 -10.09 5.67 -1.30
C HIS A 91 -11.06 4.51 -1.53
N MET A 92 -12.36 4.77 -1.38
CA MET A 92 -13.45 3.85 -1.70
C MET A 92 -13.22 2.46 -1.10
N LEU A 93 -12.86 2.42 0.19
CA LEU A 93 -12.64 1.13 0.87
C LEU A 93 -11.57 0.26 0.18
N GLY A 94 -10.61 0.88 -0.49
CA GLY A 94 -9.49 0.19 -1.13
C GLY A 94 -9.55 0.11 -2.66
N PHE A 95 -10.44 0.84 -3.33
CA PHE A 95 -10.54 0.81 -4.79
C PHE A 95 -9.49 1.64 -5.50
N PHE A 96 -9.16 2.79 -4.96
CA PHE A 96 -8.16 3.71 -5.50
C PHE A 96 -7.16 4.07 -4.42
N SER A 97 -5.94 4.33 -4.81
CA SER A 97 -4.98 4.95 -3.90
C SER A 97 -5.26 6.45 -3.77
N VAL A 98 -4.86 7.02 -2.63
CA VAL A 98 -4.92 8.47 -2.37
C VAL A 98 -3.85 9.26 -3.13
N LEU A 99 -3.18 8.66 -4.08
CA LEU A 99 -2.03 9.22 -4.78
C LEU A 99 -2.43 9.72 -6.17
N ASN A 100 -2.33 11.01 -6.37
CA ASN A 100 -2.50 11.61 -7.69
C ASN A 100 -1.26 11.35 -8.55
N THR A 101 -1.38 10.44 -9.52
CA THR A 101 -0.29 9.93 -10.36
C THR A 101 0.52 11.03 -11.05
N PRO A 102 -0.05 12.07 -11.67
CA PRO A 102 0.72 13.15 -12.30
C PRO A 102 1.62 13.94 -11.35
N HIS A 103 1.39 13.88 -10.04
CA HIS A 103 2.24 14.54 -9.04
C HIS A 103 3.48 13.72 -8.65
N LEU A 104 3.52 12.45 -9.02
CA LEU A 104 4.57 11.51 -8.63
C LEU A 104 5.70 11.44 -9.66
N SER A 105 6.91 11.13 -9.20
CA SER A 105 8.06 10.82 -10.05
C SER A 105 8.36 9.33 -10.17
N GLY A 106 8.03 8.55 -9.14
CA GLY A 106 8.24 7.10 -9.11
C GLY A 106 8.05 6.52 -7.74
N LEU A 107 8.15 5.20 -7.67
CA LEU A 107 8.08 4.47 -6.42
C LEU A 107 9.02 3.27 -6.43
N THR A 108 9.44 2.86 -5.23
CA THR A 108 10.23 1.65 -5.01
C THR A 108 9.60 0.81 -3.91
N LEU A 109 9.36 -0.46 -4.20
CA LEU A 109 8.94 -1.46 -3.23
C LEU A 109 10.17 -2.25 -2.76
N TYR A 110 10.50 -2.09 -1.49
CA TYR A 110 11.52 -2.87 -0.80
C TYR A 110 10.86 -4.04 -0.10
N LYS A 111 11.09 -5.27 -0.57
CA LYS A 111 10.57 -6.52 0.03
C LYS A 111 11.68 -7.45 0.55
N SER A 112 12.91 -7.19 0.14
CA SER A 112 14.16 -7.79 0.66
C SER A 112 15.31 -6.79 0.52
N GLY A 113 16.43 -7.01 1.18
CA GLY A 113 17.55 -6.08 1.13
C GLY A 113 17.18 -4.65 1.56
N ILE A 114 16.27 -4.51 2.51
CA ILE A 114 15.70 -3.22 2.94
C ILE A 114 16.81 -2.34 3.54
N PRO A 115 17.02 -1.08 3.06
CA PRO A 115 18.03 -0.18 3.60
C PRO A 115 17.86 0.11 5.10
N ALA A 116 18.97 0.28 5.84
CA ALA A 116 18.96 0.51 7.29
C ALA A 116 18.28 1.84 7.69
N GLU A 117 18.15 2.77 6.77
CA GLU A 117 17.43 4.04 6.97
C GLU A 117 15.92 3.85 7.20
N TYR A 118 15.33 2.73 6.78
CA TYR A 118 13.92 2.42 6.98
C TYR A 118 13.73 1.54 8.21
N GLY A 119 12.69 1.80 8.98
CA GLY A 119 12.28 1.05 10.17
C GLY A 119 10.78 1.05 10.36
N SER A 120 10.32 0.65 11.52
CA SER A 120 8.90 0.68 11.94
C SER A 120 7.96 -0.12 11.02
N SER A 121 8.46 -1.21 10.43
CA SER A 121 7.72 -2.13 9.55
C SER A 121 8.33 -3.52 9.66
N THR A 122 7.52 -4.56 9.63
CA THR A 122 7.97 -5.95 9.68
C THR A 122 7.89 -6.67 8.34
N SER A 123 7.29 -6.05 7.31
CA SER A 123 7.06 -6.69 6.01
C SER A 123 7.79 -6.02 4.86
N ALA A 124 7.33 -4.86 4.43
CA ALA A 124 7.85 -4.17 3.25
C ALA A 124 7.81 -2.65 3.42
N ILE A 125 8.59 -1.96 2.63
CA ILE A 125 8.57 -0.49 2.54
C ILE A 125 8.23 -0.10 1.10
N THR A 126 7.21 0.71 0.92
CA THR A 126 6.89 1.37 -0.35
C THR A 126 7.29 2.83 -0.26
N ALA A 127 8.41 3.17 -0.87
CA ALA A 127 8.91 4.54 -0.92
C ALA A 127 8.41 5.22 -2.21
N ILE A 128 7.56 6.22 -2.07
CA ILE A 128 6.95 6.99 -3.15
C ILE A 128 7.56 8.38 -3.13
N ARG A 129 7.86 8.92 -4.31
CA ARG A 129 8.46 10.24 -4.46
C ARG A 129 7.59 11.13 -5.32
N THR A 130 7.42 12.36 -4.91
CA THR A 130 6.83 13.40 -5.73
C THR A 130 7.83 13.94 -6.76
N ARG A 131 7.35 14.73 -7.71
CA ARG A 131 8.20 15.37 -8.70
C ARG A 131 9.12 16.39 -8.02
N ARG A 132 10.44 16.27 -8.26
CA ARG A 132 11.48 17.15 -7.71
C ARG A 132 12.50 17.45 -8.78
N TYR A 133 12.25 18.47 -9.59
CA TYR A 133 13.18 18.94 -10.59
C TYR A 133 12.92 20.41 -10.96
N MET A 134 13.90 21.07 -11.51
CA MET A 134 13.74 22.41 -12.07
C MET A 134 13.05 22.29 -13.43
N ALA A 135 11.77 22.63 -13.49
CA ALA A 135 11.03 22.68 -14.74
C ALA A 135 11.60 23.82 -15.62
N LYS A 136 11.72 23.56 -16.91
CA LYS A 136 12.22 24.54 -17.88
C LYS A 136 11.09 25.41 -18.42
N GLU A 137 9.91 24.84 -18.56
CA GLU A 137 8.74 25.44 -19.16
C GLU A 137 7.51 25.17 -18.27
N PHE A 138 6.49 25.98 -18.43
CA PHE A 138 5.20 25.75 -17.82
C PHE A 138 4.59 24.47 -18.39
N GLY A 139 4.08 23.59 -17.50
CA GLY A 139 3.44 22.35 -17.87
C GLY A 139 2.11 22.14 -17.18
N ILE A 140 1.15 21.58 -17.90
CA ILE A 140 -0.11 21.07 -17.34
C ILE A 140 -0.32 19.66 -17.87
N GLU A 141 -0.67 18.75 -16.97
CA GLU A 141 -1.18 17.42 -17.28
C GLU A 141 -2.55 17.27 -16.65
N ALA A 142 -3.58 16.93 -17.44
CA ALA A 142 -4.93 16.75 -16.95
C ALA A 142 -5.55 15.47 -17.53
N ASN A 143 -6.37 14.81 -16.73
CA ASN A 143 -7.14 13.64 -17.11
C ASN A 143 -8.60 13.83 -16.71
N ILE A 144 -9.52 13.60 -17.65
CA ILE A 144 -10.96 13.66 -17.44
C ILE A 144 -11.51 12.25 -17.64
N GLY A 145 -11.88 11.61 -16.56
CA GLY A 145 -12.43 10.25 -16.55
C GLY A 145 -13.95 10.22 -16.34
N LEU A 146 -14.49 9.02 -16.23
CA LEU A 146 -15.93 8.81 -16.05
C LEU A 146 -16.38 9.11 -14.61
N ILE A 147 -15.54 8.84 -13.61
CA ILE A 147 -15.88 8.93 -12.19
C ILE A 147 -15.02 9.94 -11.42
N GLU A 148 -13.92 10.38 -11.99
CA GLU A 148 -13.01 11.37 -11.42
C GLU A 148 -12.32 12.17 -12.51
N SER A 149 -11.80 13.32 -12.13
CA SER A 149 -10.86 14.11 -12.94
C SER A 149 -9.69 14.55 -12.09
N ASP A 150 -8.53 14.62 -12.72
CA ASP A 150 -7.30 15.08 -12.10
C ASP A 150 -6.55 16.08 -12.99
N ALA A 151 -5.73 16.89 -12.34
CA ALA A 151 -4.82 17.80 -13.01
C ALA A 151 -3.57 18.00 -12.16
N ALA A 152 -2.44 18.22 -12.84
CA ALA A 152 -1.19 18.65 -12.23
C ALA A 152 -0.58 19.79 -13.05
N VAL A 153 0.02 20.75 -12.34
CA VAL A 153 0.63 21.95 -12.91
C VAL A 153 2.06 22.07 -12.42
N GLU A 154 2.96 22.40 -13.33
CA GLU A 154 4.36 22.73 -13.09
C GLU A 154 4.61 24.17 -13.51
N LEU A 155 5.05 25.02 -12.59
CA LEU A 155 5.27 26.43 -12.82
C LEU A 155 6.71 26.80 -12.47
N PRO A 156 7.59 26.98 -13.45
CA PRO A 156 8.93 27.51 -13.22
C PRO A 156 8.87 29.01 -12.90
N ILE A 157 9.53 29.42 -11.82
CA ILE A 157 9.69 30.81 -11.42
C ILE A 157 11.18 31.16 -11.51
N GLY A 158 11.54 31.75 -12.65
CA GLY A 158 12.93 31.98 -12.97
C GLY A 158 13.72 30.68 -13.21
N LYS A 159 15.00 30.64 -12.76
CA LYS A 159 15.89 29.48 -12.96
C LYS A 159 16.06 28.61 -11.72
N HIS A 160 15.62 29.08 -10.57
CA HIS A 160 15.95 28.53 -9.27
C HIS A 160 14.74 28.07 -8.45
N LEU A 161 13.51 28.17 -8.99
CA LEU A 161 12.32 27.76 -8.30
C LEU A 161 11.30 27.13 -9.26
N THR A 162 10.78 25.98 -8.89
CA THR A 162 9.62 25.36 -9.56
C THR A 162 8.54 25.08 -8.54
N LEU A 163 7.32 25.50 -8.84
CA LEU A 163 6.14 25.16 -8.07
C LEU A 163 5.41 23.99 -8.74
N PHE A 164 4.86 23.09 -7.92
CA PHE A 164 4.03 21.97 -8.33
C PHE A 164 2.69 22.06 -7.61
N ALA A 165 1.60 21.87 -8.33
CA ALA A 165 0.28 21.73 -7.75
C ALA A 165 -0.46 20.58 -8.43
N SER A 166 -1.28 19.86 -7.69
CA SER A 166 -2.14 18.83 -8.24
C SER A 166 -3.46 18.76 -7.50
N ALA A 167 -4.51 18.39 -8.21
CA ALA A 167 -5.83 18.14 -7.65
C ALA A 167 -6.47 16.96 -8.38
N ARG A 168 -7.15 16.11 -7.62
CA ARG A 168 -8.04 15.07 -8.10
C ARG A 168 -9.32 15.12 -7.31
N HIS A 169 -10.46 14.96 -7.99
CA HIS A 169 -11.76 14.95 -7.34
C HIS A 169 -12.68 13.96 -8.04
N SER A 170 -13.42 13.20 -7.23
CA SER A 170 -14.42 12.26 -7.71
C SER A 170 -15.77 12.95 -7.87
N TYR A 171 -16.62 12.36 -8.70
CA TYR A 171 -18.01 12.74 -8.89
C TYR A 171 -18.88 11.51 -9.10
N THR A 172 -18.69 10.52 -8.21
CA THR A 172 -19.34 9.20 -8.30
C THR A 172 -20.85 9.25 -8.09
N GLN A 173 -21.37 10.30 -7.43
CA GLN A 173 -22.80 10.45 -7.08
C GLN A 173 -23.73 10.35 -8.30
N TRP A 174 -23.33 10.90 -9.46
CA TRP A 174 -24.14 10.79 -10.66
C TRP A 174 -24.27 9.36 -11.17
N LEU A 175 -23.20 8.55 -11.03
CA LEU A 175 -23.18 7.16 -11.46
C LEU A 175 -24.00 6.29 -10.51
N THR A 176 -23.90 6.48 -9.20
CA THR A 176 -24.70 5.76 -8.21
C THR A 176 -26.18 6.05 -8.36
N SER A 177 -26.55 7.30 -8.68
CA SER A 177 -27.94 7.69 -8.93
C SER A 177 -28.57 7.04 -10.18
N LEU A 178 -27.74 6.65 -11.16
CA LEU A 178 -28.18 5.94 -12.37
C LEU A 178 -28.30 4.42 -12.17
N LEU A 179 -27.55 3.86 -11.22
CA LEU A 179 -27.42 2.40 -11.08
C LEU A 179 -28.33 1.80 -10.00
N SER A 180 -28.94 2.61 -9.14
CA SER A 180 -29.66 2.10 -7.98
C SER A 180 -30.90 2.91 -7.63
N ASP A 181 -32.08 2.29 -7.75
CA ASP A 181 -33.32 2.84 -7.18
C ASP A 181 -33.46 2.62 -5.66
N ASN A 182 -32.62 1.79 -5.02
CA ASN A 182 -32.85 1.33 -3.64
C ASN A 182 -31.60 1.18 -2.73
N THR A 183 -30.39 1.46 -3.19
CA THR A 183 -29.18 1.39 -2.35
C THR A 183 -28.31 2.63 -2.62
N ALA A 184 -28.65 3.73 -1.96
CA ALA A 184 -27.84 4.92 -2.07
C ALA A 184 -26.55 4.75 -1.23
N ILE A 185 -25.49 4.29 -1.86
CA ILE A 185 -24.13 4.56 -1.37
C ILE A 185 -23.73 5.90 -1.97
N ASP A 186 -23.71 6.91 -1.16
CA ASP A 186 -23.18 8.22 -1.54
C ASP A 186 -21.70 8.25 -1.14
N TYR A 187 -20.82 8.46 -2.12
CA TYR A 187 -19.39 8.44 -1.90
C TYR A 187 -18.69 9.53 -2.70
N ASP A 188 -17.83 10.26 -2.03
CA ASP A 188 -17.01 11.32 -2.61
C ASP A 188 -15.60 11.32 -2.04
N PHE A 189 -14.60 11.65 -2.87
CA PHE A 189 -13.21 11.78 -2.44
C PHE A 189 -12.46 12.86 -3.23
N GLY A 190 -11.39 13.34 -2.62
CA GLY A 190 -10.48 14.30 -3.26
C GLY A 190 -9.05 14.17 -2.77
N ASP A 191 -8.09 14.47 -3.66
CA ASP A 191 -6.66 14.56 -3.37
C ASP A 191 -6.10 15.88 -3.86
N TYR A 192 -5.30 16.51 -3.04
CA TYR A 192 -4.70 17.81 -3.32
C TYR A 192 -3.23 17.79 -2.93
N GLY A 193 -2.37 18.17 -3.85
CA GLY A 193 -0.93 18.26 -3.66
C GLY A 193 -0.43 19.67 -3.98
N LEU A 194 0.51 20.14 -3.17
CA LEU A 194 1.22 21.39 -3.41
C LEU A 194 2.68 21.21 -3.01
N GLY A 195 3.60 21.71 -3.83
CA GLY A 195 5.02 21.60 -3.51
C GLY A 195 5.86 22.63 -4.25
N PHE A 196 7.12 22.70 -3.85
CA PHE A 196 8.13 23.44 -4.59
C PHE A 196 9.50 22.79 -4.49
N VAL A 197 10.34 23.09 -5.44
CA VAL A 197 11.77 22.80 -5.42
C VAL A 197 12.52 24.11 -5.69
N ALA A 198 13.48 24.42 -4.84
CA ALA A 198 14.31 25.62 -4.94
C ALA A 198 15.78 25.23 -4.96
N ASP A 199 16.50 25.67 -5.97
CA ASP A 199 17.97 25.61 -6.05
C ASP A 199 18.55 26.79 -5.27
N LEU A 200 19.22 26.49 -4.15
CA LEU A 200 19.87 27.46 -3.28
C LEU A 200 21.36 27.65 -3.63
N GLY A 201 21.80 27.19 -4.80
CA GLY A 201 23.18 27.25 -5.23
C GLY A 201 24.10 26.39 -4.36
N SER A 202 25.12 27.00 -3.73
CA SER A 202 26.05 26.26 -2.89
C SER A 202 25.46 25.70 -1.59
N ALA A 203 24.29 26.17 -1.15
CA ALA A 203 23.60 25.64 0.03
C ALA A 203 22.84 24.34 -0.29
N GLY A 204 22.59 24.06 -1.57
CA GLY A 204 21.94 22.84 -2.02
C GLY A 204 20.56 23.07 -2.59
N GLU A 205 19.71 22.04 -2.50
CA GLU A 205 18.33 22.01 -2.98
C GLU A 205 17.36 21.93 -1.79
N LEU A 206 16.41 22.86 -1.74
CA LEU A 206 15.30 22.85 -0.80
C LEU A 206 14.03 22.39 -1.51
N SER A 207 13.37 21.37 -0.97
CA SER A 207 12.08 20.91 -1.47
C SER A 207 11.04 20.86 -0.37
N PHE A 208 9.83 21.26 -0.72
CA PHE A 208 8.64 21.15 0.12
C PHE A 208 7.56 20.43 -0.66
N ASN A 209 6.81 19.57 0.03
CA ASN A 209 5.62 18.93 -0.50
C ASN A 209 4.58 18.81 0.58
N THR A 210 3.32 19.05 0.23
CA THR A 210 2.16 18.76 1.07
C THR A 210 1.14 18.00 0.26
N HIS A 211 0.50 17.03 0.92
CA HIS A 211 -0.54 16.19 0.36
C HIS A 211 -1.71 16.14 1.33
N PHE A 212 -2.90 16.35 0.82
CA PHE A 212 -4.15 16.23 1.56
C PHE A 212 -5.12 15.37 0.77
N ASN A 213 -5.75 14.41 1.43
CA ASN A 213 -6.86 13.68 0.87
C ASN A 213 -8.01 13.58 1.86
N ASN A 214 -9.22 13.48 1.34
CA ASN A 214 -10.43 13.24 2.12
C ASN A 214 -11.39 12.30 1.42
N ASP A 215 -12.15 11.58 2.24
CA ASP A 215 -13.21 10.67 1.84
C ASP A 215 -14.46 10.93 2.69
N ASP A 216 -15.61 10.87 2.05
CA ASP A 216 -16.94 10.94 2.68
C ASP A 216 -17.81 9.83 2.08
N ALA A 217 -18.20 8.87 2.90
CA ALA A 217 -19.04 7.74 2.52
C ALA A 217 -20.29 7.72 3.39
N LYS A 218 -21.45 7.62 2.77
CA LYS A 218 -22.73 7.44 3.42
C LYS A 218 -23.45 6.25 2.80
N ALA A 219 -23.87 5.32 3.63
CA ALA A 219 -24.61 4.14 3.20
C ALA A 219 -25.79 3.84 4.12
N ASP A 220 -26.89 3.43 3.53
CA ASP A 220 -28.02 2.86 4.26
C ASP A 220 -27.73 1.37 4.52
N VAL A 221 -27.62 1.01 5.79
CA VAL A 221 -27.37 -0.37 6.20
C VAL A 221 -28.70 -1.07 6.47
N PHE A 222 -29.16 -1.89 5.50
CA PHE A 222 -30.49 -2.51 5.53
C PHE A 222 -30.74 -3.44 6.71
N ILE A 223 -29.69 -3.98 7.36
CA ILE A 223 -29.85 -4.99 8.41
C ILE A 223 -30.52 -4.44 9.68
N TYR A 224 -30.43 -3.09 9.92
CA TYR A 224 -30.95 -2.47 11.15
C TYR A 224 -31.73 -1.18 10.90
N ASN A 225 -32.12 -0.88 9.67
CA ASN A 225 -32.69 0.43 9.31
C ASN A 225 -31.78 1.59 9.77
N SER A 226 -30.49 1.44 9.53
CA SER A 226 -29.43 2.27 10.10
C SER A 226 -28.72 3.04 9.02
N ILE A 227 -28.30 4.26 9.33
CA ILE A 227 -27.46 5.08 8.47
C ILE A 227 -26.03 4.97 8.98
N CYS A 228 -25.11 4.56 8.10
CA CYS A 228 -23.68 4.55 8.34
C CYS A 228 -23.03 5.72 7.60
N THR A 229 -22.29 6.55 8.30
CA THR A 229 -21.43 7.58 7.70
C THR A 229 -19.99 7.33 8.11
N LEU A 230 -19.12 7.19 7.12
CA LEU A 230 -17.69 6.97 7.32
C LEU A 230 -16.92 8.10 6.65
N ARG A 231 -16.06 8.79 7.40
CA ARG A 231 -15.20 9.88 6.94
C ARG A 231 -13.78 9.65 7.38
N TRP A 232 -12.84 9.81 6.46
CA TRP A 232 -11.42 9.83 6.82
C TRP A 232 -10.64 10.81 5.96
N TRP A 233 -9.50 11.21 6.45
CA TRP A 233 -8.61 12.11 5.74
C TRP A 233 -7.17 11.94 6.19
N ASN A 234 -6.23 12.27 5.30
CA ASN A 234 -4.82 12.43 5.61
C ASN A 234 -4.37 13.84 5.26
N ALA A 235 -3.46 14.37 6.06
CA ALA A 235 -2.67 15.55 5.75
C ALA A 235 -1.20 15.25 6.03
N LEU A 236 -0.36 15.37 5.02
CA LEU A 236 1.05 15.06 5.08
C LEU A 236 1.85 16.22 4.51
N SER A 237 2.93 16.61 5.19
CA SER A 237 3.85 17.63 4.69
C SER A 237 5.30 17.23 4.95
N THR A 238 6.16 17.52 3.99
CA THR A 238 7.62 17.28 4.09
C THR A 238 8.38 18.52 3.67
N LEU A 239 9.48 18.80 4.37
CA LEU A 239 10.46 19.82 4.03
C LEU A 239 11.83 19.17 4.05
N SER A 240 12.49 19.13 2.89
CA SER A 240 13.79 18.46 2.73
C SER A 240 14.83 19.44 2.20
N LEU A 241 15.99 19.44 2.85
CA LEU A 241 17.17 20.15 2.39
C LEU A 241 18.25 19.12 2.03
N ARG A 242 18.65 19.10 0.77
CA ARG A 242 19.76 18.29 0.26
C ARG A 242 20.96 19.20 0.00
N SER A 243 22.07 18.95 0.67
CA SER A 243 23.29 19.74 0.57
C SER A 243 24.47 18.87 0.11
N GLU A 244 25.29 19.38 -0.78
CA GLU A 244 26.57 18.79 -1.18
C GLU A 244 27.67 19.35 -0.25
N LEU A 245 28.02 18.59 0.79
CA LEU A 245 29.04 19.00 1.74
C LEU A 245 30.46 18.92 1.16
N SER A 246 30.64 18.01 0.21
CA SER A 246 31.86 17.84 -0.58
C SER A 246 31.55 17.08 -1.87
N PRO A 247 32.46 17.00 -2.86
CA PRO A 247 32.25 16.21 -4.07
C PRO A 247 31.95 14.72 -3.83
N ARG A 248 32.18 14.23 -2.62
CA ARG A 248 31.98 12.84 -2.22
C ARG A 248 30.92 12.66 -1.12
N THR A 249 30.40 13.77 -0.59
CA THR A 249 29.51 13.71 0.57
C THR A 249 28.27 14.56 0.33
N THR A 250 27.12 13.90 0.35
CA THR A 250 25.82 14.58 0.32
C THR A 250 25.08 14.34 1.63
N MET A 251 24.33 15.32 2.09
CA MET A 251 23.52 15.25 3.29
C MET A 251 22.08 15.65 2.96
N SER A 252 21.13 14.84 3.37
CA SER A 252 19.71 15.11 3.22
C SER A 252 19.04 15.18 4.59
N ASN A 253 18.41 16.30 4.88
CA ASN A 253 17.66 16.53 6.11
C ASN A 253 16.19 16.69 5.77
N THR A 254 15.32 15.90 6.36
CA THR A 254 13.88 15.92 6.12
C THR A 254 13.13 16.08 7.42
N LEU A 255 12.29 17.10 7.49
CA LEU A 255 11.25 17.27 8.51
C LEU A 255 9.92 16.84 7.91
N TYR A 256 9.09 16.16 8.68
CA TYR A 256 7.76 15.80 8.23
C TYR A 256 6.71 15.90 9.33
N GLY A 257 5.46 16.08 8.89
CA GLY A 257 4.26 15.87 9.69
C GLY A 257 3.24 15.07 8.89
N SER A 258 2.65 14.06 9.50
CA SER A 258 1.59 13.24 8.90
C SER A 258 0.46 13.06 9.90
N ILE A 259 -0.77 13.34 9.48
CA ILE A 259 -1.97 13.23 10.31
C ILE A 259 -3.00 12.41 9.56
N TYR A 260 -3.55 11.42 10.24
CA TYR A 260 -4.68 10.61 9.79
C TYR A 260 -5.80 10.70 10.83
N ASP A 261 -7.03 10.93 10.40
CA ASP A 261 -8.24 10.93 11.26
C ASP A 261 -9.35 10.15 10.55
N ASN A 262 -10.04 9.32 11.30
CA ASN A 262 -11.12 8.46 10.84
C ASN A 262 -12.31 8.60 11.78
N ARG A 263 -13.53 8.71 11.23
CA ARG A 263 -14.79 8.85 11.96
C ARG A 263 -15.86 7.97 11.33
N LEU A 264 -16.36 7.04 12.12
CA LEU A 264 -17.52 6.23 11.79
C LEU A 264 -18.69 6.64 12.67
N ASN A 265 -19.81 7.01 12.06
CA ASN A 265 -21.06 7.26 12.77
C ASN A 265 -22.07 6.19 12.36
N LEU A 266 -22.64 5.52 13.33
CA LEU A 266 -23.66 4.50 13.17
C LEU A 266 -24.92 4.95 13.92
N ALA A 267 -26.01 5.16 13.18
CA ALA A 267 -27.33 5.41 13.75
C ALA A 267 -28.13 4.10 13.73
N ILE A 268 -28.28 3.44 14.88
CA ILE A 268 -29.02 2.18 15.03
C ILE A 268 -30.27 2.45 15.85
N ALA A 269 -31.44 2.38 15.19
CA ALA A 269 -32.74 2.66 15.81
C ALA A 269 -32.77 4.03 16.53
N THR A 270 -32.64 4.03 17.88
CA THR A 270 -32.70 5.25 18.72
C THR A 270 -31.34 5.63 19.31
N THR A 271 -30.28 4.88 19.01
CA THR A 271 -28.94 5.11 19.57
C THR A 271 -27.95 5.47 18.46
N ASN A 272 -27.23 6.57 18.64
CA ASN A 272 -26.12 6.91 17.79
C ASN A 272 -24.82 6.43 18.46
N SER A 273 -23.97 5.82 17.66
CA SER A 273 -22.61 5.45 18.06
C SER A 273 -21.62 6.21 17.19
N HIS A 274 -20.66 6.84 17.81
CA HIS A 274 -19.57 7.55 17.15
C HIS A 274 -18.25 6.85 17.47
N VAL A 275 -17.54 6.44 16.45
CA VAL A 275 -16.21 5.83 16.58
C VAL A 275 -15.21 6.75 15.92
N ARG A 276 -14.13 7.05 16.64
CA ARG A 276 -13.06 7.90 16.12
C ARG A 276 -11.69 7.26 16.40
N ALA A 277 -10.85 7.23 15.36
CA ALA A 277 -9.46 6.78 15.46
C ALA A 277 -8.55 7.75 14.72
N GLY A 278 -7.25 7.77 15.05
CA GLY A 278 -6.33 8.63 14.34
C GLY A 278 -4.88 8.53 14.80
N VAL A 279 -3.99 9.05 13.96
CA VAL A 279 -2.55 9.11 14.19
C VAL A 279 -2.05 10.49 13.78
N ALA A 280 -1.23 11.12 14.62
CA ALA A 280 -0.40 12.26 14.26
C ALA A 280 1.05 11.88 14.49
N ASP A 281 1.87 11.95 13.45
CA ASP A 281 3.27 11.54 13.42
C ASP A 281 4.12 12.73 12.94
N TYR A 282 5.07 13.16 13.75
CA TYR A 282 5.99 14.26 13.45
C TYR A 282 7.40 13.74 13.56
N GLY A 283 8.20 13.95 12.53
CA GLY A 283 9.55 13.38 12.52
C GLY A 283 10.60 14.21 11.83
N PHE A 284 11.83 13.84 12.14
CA PHE A 284 13.04 14.35 11.54
C PHE A 284 13.91 13.17 11.12
N LYS A 285 14.46 13.24 9.92
CA LYS A 285 15.40 12.27 9.37
C LYS A 285 16.59 13.01 8.76
N SER A 286 17.79 12.59 9.11
CA SER A 286 19.03 13.07 8.50
C SER A 286 19.80 11.87 7.96
N VAL A 287 20.22 11.94 6.70
CA VAL A 287 21.02 10.91 6.03
C VAL A 287 22.23 11.57 5.39
N THR A 288 23.41 11.09 5.72
CA THR A 288 24.66 11.48 5.07
C THR A 288 25.16 10.31 4.23
N ASN A 289 25.29 10.54 2.93
CA ASN A 289 25.85 9.61 1.97
C ASN A 289 27.30 10.01 1.67
N ILE A 290 28.23 9.07 1.81
CA ILE A 290 29.65 9.25 1.62
C ILE A 290 30.14 8.29 0.53
N ASN A 291 30.49 8.83 -0.62
CA ASN A 291 31.01 8.07 -1.77
C ASN A 291 32.53 8.06 -1.74
N LEU A 292 33.12 6.97 -1.25
CA LEU A 292 34.54 6.70 -1.35
C LEU A 292 34.84 6.01 -2.69
N THR A 293 36.11 5.81 -3.01
CA THR A 293 36.51 5.25 -4.32
C THR A 293 35.87 3.87 -4.58
N ASP A 294 35.86 3.00 -3.56
CA ASP A 294 35.42 1.62 -3.70
C ASP A 294 34.24 1.27 -2.79
N VAL A 295 33.73 2.21 -2.00
CA VAL A 295 32.71 1.96 -0.98
C VAL A 295 31.79 3.15 -0.88
N THR A 296 30.50 2.89 -0.75
CA THR A 296 29.51 3.91 -0.37
C THR A 296 29.03 3.63 1.06
N ILE A 297 28.99 4.66 1.88
CA ILE A 297 28.56 4.59 3.27
C ILE A 297 27.36 5.55 3.45
N ASP A 298 26.28 5.05 4.02
CA ASP A 298 25.16 5.84 4.50
C ASP A 298 25.16 5.82 6.02
N VAL A 299 25.08 6.97 6.65
CA VAL A 299 24.87 7.09 8.10
C VAL A 299 23.80 8.12 8.38
N GLY A 300 23.02 7.90 9.42
CA GLY A 300 21.96 8.85 9.71
C GLY A 300 21.25 8.60 11.03
N ILE A 301 20.36 9.53 11.31
CA ILE A 301 19.48 9.50 12.46
C ILE A 301 18.03 9.68 12.00
N ASN A 302 17.13 9.10 12.76
CA ASN A 302 15.69 9.28 12.60
C ASN A 302 15.06 9.49 13.96
N TYR A 303 14.14 10.43 14.06
CA TYR A 303 13.31 10.65 15.24
C TYR A 303 11.87 10.84 14.80
N ALA A 304 10.93 10.21 15.51
CA ALA A 304 9.49 10.37 15.32
C ALA A 304 8.79 10.49 16.67
N TYR A 305 7.92 11.47 16.79
CA TYR A 305 6.97 11.61 17.89
C TYR A 305 5.57 11.32 17.38
N ARG A 306 4.89 10.35 18.00
CA ARG A 306 3.55 9.95 17.62
C ARG A 306 2.55 10.21 18.72
N ARG A 307 1.40 10.70 18.29
CA ARG A 307 0.19 10.83 19.10
C ARG A 307 -0.89 9.99 18.45
N VAL A 308 -1.30 8.92 19.13
CA VAL A 308 -2.25 7.94 18.63
C VAL A 308 -3.54 8.03 19.42
N ARG A 309 -4.66 8.06 18.72
CA ARG A 309 -5.99 7.79 19.25
C ARG A 309 -6.39 6.42 18.72
N PRO A 310 -6.32 5.36 19.54
CA PRO A 310 -6.60 4.01 19.07
C PRO A 310 -8.02 3.91 18.52
N GLN A 311 -9.00 3.85 19.39
CA GLN A 311 -10.40 3.85 19.00
C GLN A 311 -11.24 4.35 20.18
N ASP A 312 -11.85 5.51 20.01
CA ASP A 312 -12.81 6.04 20.97
C ASP A 312 -14.23 5.70 20.49
N ILE A 313 -14.96 4.92 21.27
CA ILE A 313 -16.36 4.58 21.01
C ILE A 313 -17.22 5.40 21.97
N MET A 314 -18.02 6.31 21.40
CA MET A 314 -18.96 7.15 22.13
C MET A 314 -20.39 6.71 21.81
N LEU A 315 -21.16 6.38 22.83
CA LEU A 315 -22.60 6.12 22.71
C LEU A 315 -23.35 7.35 23.21
N ASP A 316 -24.33 7.80 22.47
CA ASP A 316 -25.24 8.89 22.91
C ASP A 316 -26.13 8.40 24.06
N THR A 317 -25.53 8.14 25.22
CA THR A 317 -26.23 7.78 26.46
C THR A 317 -25.94 8.82 27.54
N PRO A 318 -26.89 9.15 28.42
CA PRO A 318 -26.75 10.23 29.40
C PRO A 318 -25.59 10.08 30.41
N ASN A 319 -24.97 8.91 30.51
CA ASN A 319 -23.90 8.60 31.46
C ASN A 319 -22.52 8.37 30.85
N ASN A 320 -22.33 8.66 29.56
CA ASN A 320 -21.04 8.44 28.93
C ASN A 320 -20.10 9.63 29.17
N SER A 321 -19.12 9.43 30.05
CA SER A 321 -18.04 10.40 30.23
C SER A 321 -17.09 10.30 29.05
N ASP A 322 -17.00 11.36 28.29
CA ASP A 322 -16.13 11.59 27.13
C ASP A 322 -14.63 11.46 27.52
N ARG A 323 -14.12 10.25 27.71
CA ARG A 323 -12.70 10.00 27.97
C ARG A 323 -12.02 9.70 26.65
N GLN A 324 -11.47 10.74 26.02
CA GLN A 324 -10.58 10.56 24.88
C GLN A 324 -9.31 9.84 25.35
N HIS A 325 -9.10 8.62 24.88
CA HIS A 325 -7.87 7.89 25.13
C HIS A 325 -6.83 8.27 24.06
N ILE A 326 -5.75 8.91 24.51
CA ILE A 326 -4.66 9.34 23.63
C ILE A 326 -3.36 8.79 24.18
N GLU A 327 -2.65 8.07 23.34
CA GLU A 327 -1.33 7.52 23.63
C GLU A 327 -0.25 8.34 22.90
N ASN A 328 0.89 8.51 23.55
CA ASN A 328 2.03 9.21 22.98
C ASN A 328 3.25 8.30 22.99
N SER A 329 4.09 8.44 21.95
CA SER A 329 5.35 7.72 21.90
C SER A 329 6.45 8.54 21.23
N SER A 330 7.69 8.19 21.52
CA SER A 330 8.87 8.64 20.84
C SER A 330 9.65 7.46 20.29
N GLU A 331 10.04 7.54 19.03
CA GLU A 331 10.93 6.58 18.38
C GLU A 331 12.17 7.31 17.90
N ALA A 332 13.35 6.83 18.30
CA ALA A 332 14.63 7.30 17.83
C ALA A 332 15.44 6.18 17.21
N ALA A 333 16.19 6.45 16.16
CA ALA A 333 17.09 5.47 15.59
C ALA A 333 18.37 6.12 15.09
N LEU A 334 19.47 5.39 15.32
CA LEU A 334 20.76 5.61 14.67
C LEU A 334 20.96 4.47 13.67
N PHE A 335 21.35 4.78 12.44
CA PHE A 335 21.57 3.76 11.43
C PHE A 335 22.82 4.03 10.60
N GLY A 336 23.39 2.95 10.10
CA GLY A 336 24.46 3.01 9.13
C GLY A 336 24.42 1.82 8.19
N SER A 337 24.84 2.03 6.96
CA SER A 337 25.02 0.97 5.97
C SER A 337 26.26 1.21 5.13
N ILE A 338 26.84 0.12 4.68
CA ILE A 338 27.98 0.09 3.77
C ILE A 338 27.58 -0.70 2.53
N HIS A 339 27.83 -0.14 1.37
CA HIS A 339 27.79 -0.84 0.10
C HIS A 339 29.24 -1.00 -0.39
N TRP A 340 29.70 -2.24 -0.43
CA TRP A 340 31.06 -2.59 -0.72
C TRP A 340 31.13 -3.61 -1.87
N PRO A 341 31.57 -3.20 -3.06
CA PRO A 341 31.97 -4.12 -4.12
C PRO A 341 33.31 -4.74 -3.73
N LEU A 342 33.23 -5.83 -2.94
CA LEU A 342 34.41 -6.50 -2.35
C LEU A 342 35.33 -7.08 -3.44
N HIS A 343 34.73 -7.56 -4.51
CA HIS A 343 35.40 -8.15 -5.66
C HIS A 343 34.51 -7.94 -6.90
N GLU A 344 35.04 -8.06 -8.11
CA GLU A 344 34.25 -7.98 -9.35
C GLU A 344 33.06 -8.97 -9.41
N HIS A 345 33.09 -10.00 -8.56
CA HIS A 345 32.03 -11.02 -8.46
C HIS A 345 31.26 -10.99 -7.13
N ILE A 346 31.54 -10.07 -6.22
CA ILE A 346 30.88 -10.03 -4.91
C ILE A 346 30.60 -8.59 -4.49
N ASN A 347 29.33 -8.26 -4.40
CA ASN A 347 28.85 -7.00 -3.82
C ASN A 347 28.17 -7.27 -2.47
N ILE A 348 28.54 -6.52 -1.45
CA ILE A 348 27.97 -6.63 -0.10
C ILE A 348 27.31 -5.32 0.26
N LYS A 349 26.06 -5.40 0.72
CA LYS A 349 25.37 -4.31 1.41
C LYS A 349 25.07 -4.77 2.82
N ALA A 350 25.74 -4.18 3.81
CA ALA A 350 25.53 -4.47 5.22
C ALA A 350 25.04 -3.22 5.93
N GLY A 351 24.10 -3.38 6.85
CA GLY A 351 23.50 -2.27 7.59
C GLY A 351 23.14 -2.68 9.02
N LEU A 352 23.14 -1.69 9.89
CA LEU A 352 22.67 -1.80 11.25
C LEU A 352 21.81 -0.59 11.58
N ARG A 353 20.64 -0.83 12.13
CA ARG A 353 19.78 0.18 12.74
C ARG A 353 19.65 -0.14 14.22
N LEU A 354 19.87 0.86 15.05
CA LEU A 354 19.68 0.81 16.49
C LEU A 354 18.43 1.63 16.80
N SER A 355 17.31 0.97 17.08
CA SER A 355 16.05 1.63 17.34
C SER A 355 15.69 1.61 18.82
N LEU A 356 15.23 2.76 19.31
CA LEU A 356 14.75 2.99 20.65
C LEU A 356 13.32 3.50 20.55
N PHE A 357 12.40 2.81 21.16
CA PHE A 357 11.00 3.22 21.29
C PHE A 357 10.66 3.44 22.75
N ALA A 358 9.97 4.53 23.04
CA ALA A 358 9.57 4.91 24.38
C ALA A 358 8.14 5.46 24.40
N ASN A 359 7.31 4.87 25.23
CA ASN A 359 6.06 5.38 25.76
C ASN A 359 6.06 5.13 27.29
N ASP A 360 5.05 4.46 27.86
CA ASP A 360 5.08 4.00 29.24
C ASP A 360 6.15 2.92 29.48
N HIS A 361 6.63 2.29 28.40
CA HIS A 361 7.72 1.31 28.38
C HIS A 361 8.80 1.72 27.41
N VAL A 362 10.00 1.15 27.58
CA VAL A 362 11.16 1.41 26.72
C VAL A 362 11.63 0.12 26.10
N TRP A 363 11.73 0.10 24.77
CA TRP A 363 12.29 -1.02 23.99
C TRP A 363 13.48 -0.55 23.18
N PHE A 364 14.49 -1.39 23.14
CA PHE A 364 15.68 -1.19 22.33
C PHE A 364 15.97 -2.43 21.51
N TYR A 365 16.11 -2.25 20.18
CA TYR A 365 16.42 -3.32 19.25
C TYR A 365 17.53 -2.94 18.29
N PRO A 366 18.61 -3.78 18.18
CA PRO A 366 19.52 -3.74 17.06
C PRO A 366 18.89 -4.51 15.88
N GLU A 367 18.83 -3.88 14.72
CA GLU A 367 18.24 -4.40 13.49
C GLU A 367 19.34 -4.60 12.43
N PRO A 368 20.07 -5.75 12.44
CA PRO A 368 21.07 -6.08 11.43
C PRO A 368 20.44 -6.42 10.10
N ARG A 369 21.09 -6.03 9.02
CA ARG A 369 20.67 -6.28 7.65
C ARG A 369 21.89 -6.58 6.80
N ILE A 370 21.78 -7.59 5.94
CA ILE A 370 22.85 -7.94 5.02
C ILE A 370 22.26 -8.42 3.70
N THR A 371 22.84 -7.98 2.61
CA THR A 371 22.59 -8.48 1.27
C THR A 371 23.91 -8.75 0.59
N VAL A 372 24.06 -9.93 0.05
CA VAL A 372 25.21 -10.32 -0.78
C VAL A 372 24.70 -10.57 -2.19
N GLU A 373 25.29 -9.93 -3.16
CA GLU A 373 25.03 -10.15 -4.58
C GLU A 373 26.28 -10.73 -5.23
N VAL A 374 26.08 -11.74 -6.06
CA VAL A 374 27.12 -12.42 -6.84
C VAL A 374 26.81 -12.26 -8.32
N PRO A 375 27.37 -11.25 -9.00
CA PRO A 375 27.31 -11.14 -10.46
C PRO A 375 28.22 -12.21 -11.08
N VAL A 376 27.61 -13.26 -11.66
CA VAL A 376 28.34 -14.34 -12.35
C VAL A 376 28.75 -13.88 -13.75
N SER A 377 27.91 -13.07 -14.38
CA SER A 377 28.18 -12.44 -15.67
C SER A 377 27.40 -11.12 -15.77
N SER A 378 27.59 -10.38 -16.85
CA SER A 378 26.77 -9.18 -17.15
C SER A 378 25.27 -9.50 -17.24
N ALA A 379 24.92 -10.76 -17.52
CA ALA A 379 23.55 -11.22 -17.71
C ALA A 379 22.98 -11.98 -16.52
N LEU A 380 23.78 -12.54 -15.63
CA LEU A 380 23.34 -13.43 -14.54
C LEU A 380 23.85 -12.94 -13.19
N ARG A 381 22.94 -12.71 -12.25
CA ARG A 381 23.24 -12.33 -10.87
C ARG A 381 22.43 -13.16 -9.89
N PHE A 382 23.04 -13.52 -8.78
CA PHE A 382 22.39 -14.13 -7.62
C PHE A 382 22.45 -13.16 -6.44
N TRP A 383 21.50 -13.26 -5.54
CA TRP A 383 21.55 -12.55 -4.27
C TRP A 383 21.01 -13.37 -3.13
N ALA A 384 21.50 -13.09 -1.94
CA ALA A 384 20.94 -13.56 -0.67
C ALA A 384 20.79 -12.37 0.26
N SER A 385 19.69 -12.28 1.00
CA SER A 385 19.50 -11.22 1.96
C SER A 385 18.90 -11.72 3.27
N TYR A 386 19.28 -11.04 4.35
CA TYR A 386 18.70 -11.20 5.67
C TYR A 386 18.40 -9.81 6.24
N ASN A 387 17.19 -9.65 6.82
CA ASN A 387 16.78 -8.44 7.52
C ASN A 387 16.07 -8.83 8.81
N PHE A 388 16.54 -8.29 9.94
CA PHE A 388 15.78 -8.24 11.18
C PHE A 388 15.09 -6.87 11.27
N MET A 389 13.79 -6.86 11.55
CA MET A 389 12.98 -5.66 11.54
C MET A 389 12.03 -5.63 12.72
N THR A 390 11.72 -4.41 13.19
CA THR A 390 10.81 -4.15 14.31
C THR A 390 9.70 -3.18 13.90
N GLN A 391 8.53 -3.31 14.55
CA GLN A 391 7.39 -2.42 14.34
C GLN A 391 6.72 -2.10 15.67
N TYR A 392 6.51 -0.81 15.94
CA TYR A 392 5.99 -0.30 17.21
C TYR A 392 4.56 0.28 17.09
N LEU A 393 4.17 0.72 15.91
CA LEU A 393 2.80 1.14 15.61
C LEU A 393 2.11 0.02 14.83
N GLN A 394 1.06 -0.54 15.41
CA GLN A 394 0.38 -1.72 14.91
C GLN A 394 -1.00 -1.36 14.38
N LEU A 395 -1.32 -1.78 13.16
CA LEU A 395 -2.68 -1.66 12.62
C LEU A 395 -3.49 -2.87 13.06
N VAL A 396 -4.63 -2.60 13.67
CA VAL A 396 -5.60 -3.62 14.07
C VAL A 396 -6.72 -3.66 13.05
N PRO A 397 -6.81 -4.73 12.22
CA PRO A 397 -7.89 -4.87 11.27
C PRO A 397 -9.19 -5.21 11.99
N GLN A 398 -10.22 -4.43 11.77
CA GLN A 398 -11.57 -4.71 12.29
C GLN A 398 -12.36 -5.67 11.39
N SER A 399 -11.93 -5.87 10.18
CA SER A 399 -12.53 -6.80 9.22
C SER A 399 -11.45 -7.37 8.32
N ASN A 400 -11.74 -8.51 7.69
CA ASN A 400 -10.87 -9.07 6.64
C ASN A 400 -10.78 -8.17 5.39
N MET A 401 -11.38 -6.97 5.42
CA MET A 401 -11.55 -6.10 4.26
C MET A 401 -10.72 -4.82 4.31
N SER A 402 -9.83 -4.62 5.31
CA SER A 402 -9.02 -3.41 5.45
C SER A 402 -9.85 -2.12 5.22
N PHE A 403 -10.98 -2.04 5.89
CA PHE A 403 -11.80 -0.83 5.86
C PHE A 403 -11.08 0.33 6.55
N ALA A 404 -11.46 1.54 6.22
CA ALA A 404 -11.05 2.73 6.98
C ALA A 404 -11.57 2.76 8.43
N THR A 405 -12.13 1.65 8.92
CA THR A 405 -12.46 1.42 10.34
C THR A 405 -11.30 0.81 11.12
N ASP A 406 -10.26 0.31 10.44
CA ASP A 406 -9.05 -0.18 11.08
C ASP A 406 -8.39 0.94 11.90
N PHE A 407 -7.82 0.61 13.02
CA PHE A 407 -7.22 1.58 13.92
C PHE A 407 -5.80 1.20 14.31
N TYR A 408 -5.04 2.20 14.73
CA TYR A 408 -3.65 2.02 15.13
C TYR A 408 -3.52 1.93 16.65
N LEU A 409 -2.64 1.05 17.12
CA LEU A 409 -2.22 0.92 18.51
C LEU A 409 -0.71 1.12 18.62
N LEU A 410 -0.26 1.73 19.70
CA LEU A 410 1.14 1.69 20.09
C LEU A 410 1.45 0.37 20.79
N SER A 411 2.70 -0.08 20.64
CA SER A 411 3.16 -1.24 21.41
C SER A 411 3.07 -0.98 22.90
N SER A 412 2.57 -1.95 23.64
CA SER A 412 2.41 -1.95 25.10
C SER A 412 2.95 -3.26 25.69
N GLU A 413 2.84 -3.43 26.98
CA GLU A 413 3.19 -4.69 27.64
C GLU A 413 2.31 -5.86 27.15
N HIS A 414 1.04 -5.58 26.83
CA HIS A 414 0.09 -6.58 26.31
C HIS A 414 0.26 -6.84 24.80
N THR A 415 0.62 -5.83 24.07
CA THR A 415 0.87 -5.86 22.63
C THR A 415 2.31 -5.44 22.33
N PRO A 416 3.31 -6.30 22.66
CA PRO A 416 4.72 -5.95 22.50
C PRO A 416 5.07 -5.67 21.05
N PRO A 417 6.22 -5.00 20.78
CA PRO A 417 6.66 -4.71 19.42
C PRO A 417 6.70 -5.97 18.56
N GLN A 418 6.15 -5.86 17.34
CA GLN A 418 6.25 -6.94 16.37
C GLN A 418 7.67 -7.05 15.86
N LEU A 419 8.16 -8.27 15.72
CA LEU A 419 9.51 -8.57 15.24
C LEU A 419 9.42 -9.48 14.02
N SER A 420 10.33 -9.31 13.06
CA SER A 420 10.42 -10.22 11.93
C SER A 420 11.85 -10.52 11.52
N HIS A 421 12.10 -11.79 11.20
CA HIS A 421 13.29 -12.28 10.53
C HIS A 421 12.93 -12.60 9.08
N ASN A 422 13.55 -11.91 8.13
CA ASN A 422 13.26 -12.05 6.72
C ASN A 422 14.50 -12.57 6.00
N LEU A 423 14.39 -13.70 5.35
CA LEU A 423 15.43 -14.35 4.53
C LEU A 423 14.96 -14.40 3.08
N SER A 424 15.85 -14.13 2.14
CA SER A 424 15.57 -14.38 0.72
C SER A 424 16.81 -14.83 -0.04
N LEU A 425 16.57 -15.60 -1.09
CA LEU A 425 17.58 -16.07 -2.04
C LEU A 425 16.98 -15.96 -3.45
N GLY A 426 17.63 -15.25 -4.33
CA GLY A 426 17.11 -15.03 -5.67
C GLY A 426 18.18 -14.98 -6.74
N TYR A 427 17.71 -15.01 -7.99
CA TYR A 427 18.53 -14.74 -9.15
C TYR A 427 17.75 -13.98 -10.22
N ILE A 428 18.48 -13.30 -11.08
CA ILE A 428 17.97 -12.72 -12.32
C ILE A 428 18.91 -13.07 -13.46
N HIS A 429 18.33 -13.42 -14.59
CA HIS A 429 19.04 -13.63 -15.84
C HIS A 429 18.44 -12.75 -16.94
N GLU A 430 19.31 -12.15 -17.73
CA GLU A 430 18.96 -11.28 -18.86
C GLU A 430 19.46 -11.87 -20.18
N ALA A 431 18.65 -11.80 -21.21
CA ALA A 431 18.96 -12.27 -22.55
C ALA A 431 18.46 -11.27 -23.59
N LEU A 432 18.83 -11.46 -24.87
CA LEU A 432 18.43 -10.61 -25.99
C LEU A 432 18.75 -9.13 -25.74
N ASP A 433 19.98 -8.84 -25.30
CA ASP A 433 20.44 -7.49 -24.96
C ASP A 433 19.57 -6.82 -23.88
N GLY A 434 19.14 -7.58 -22.87
CA GLY A 434 18.34 -7.11 -21.75
C GLY A 434 16.83 -6.99 -22.04
N ARG A 435 16.39 -7.33 -23.27
CA ARG A 435 14.95 -7.30 -23.61
C ARG A 435 14.15 -8.41 -22.95
N LEU A 436 14.76 -9.58 -22.77
CA LEU A 436 14.15 -10.71 -22.06
C LEU A 436 14.83 -10.88 -20.70
N ARG A 437 14.03 -10.88 -19.65
CA ARG A 437 14.48 -11.06 -18.27
C ARG A 437 13.65 -12.13 -17.59
N TRP A 438 14.28 -12.97 -16.81
CA TRP A 438 13.56 -13.85 -15.88
C TRP A 438 14.26 -13.87 -14.53
N SER A 439 13.47 -13.92 -13.50
CA SER A 439 13.94 -13.97 -12.12
C SER A 439 13.16 -14.99 -11.32
N ALA A 440 13.81 -15.53 -10.30
CA ALA A 440 13.13 -16.27 -9.26
C ALA A 440 13.73 -15.90 -7.89
N GLU A 441 12.88 -15.84 -6.88
CA GLU A 441 13.26 -15.54 -5.50
C GLU A 441 12.47 -16.42 -4.54
N ALA A 442 13.17 -17.19 -3.72
CA ALA A 442 12.61 -17.92 -2.58
C ALA A 442 12.75 -17.05 -1.32
N TYR A 443 11.73 -17.05 -0.49
CA TYR A 443 11.75 -16.30 0.76
C TYR A 443 11.21 -17.12 1.94
N TYR A 444 11.70 -16.79 3.14
CA TYR A 444 11.18 -17.25 4.41
C TYR A 444 11.10 -16.08 5.39
N ARG A 445 9.96 -15.93 6.08
CA ARG A 445 9.74 -14.93 7.10
C ARG A 445 9.21 -15.61 8.36
N TYR A 446 9.84 -15.28 9.49
CA TYR A 446 9.37 -15.66 10.81
C TYR A 446 9.00 -14.39 11.59
N MET A 447 7.80 -14.37 12.16
CA MET A 447 7.23 -13.21 12.85
C MET A 447 6.90 -13.57 14.29
N LEU A 448 7.22 -12.64 15.20
CA LEU A 448 6.91 -12.71 16.62
C LEU A 448 6.02 -11.54 17.01
N ASN A 449 5.18 -11.76 18.01
CA ASN A 449 4.27 -10.76 18.57
C ASN A 449 3.31 -10.21 17.51
N VAL A 450 2.93 -11.02 16.50
CA VAL A 450 1.83 -10.65 15.62
C VAL A 450 0.55 -10.58 16.43
N ILE A 451 -0.32 -9.62 16.12
CA ILE A 451 -1.57 -9.44 16.83
C ILE A 451 -2.74 -9.92 15.97
N GLU A 452 -3.72 -10.50 16.64
CA GLU A 452 -5.01 -10.86 16.04
C GLU A 452 -6.13 -10.47 17.00
N TYR A 453 -7.25 -10.07 16.44
CA TYR A 453 -8.40 -9.64 17.18
C TYR A 453 -9.40 -10.80 17.33
N ASP A 454 -9.94 -11.01 18.52
CA ASP A 454 -11.04 -11.97 18.69
C ASP A 454 -12.27 -11.45 17.94
N SER A 455 -12.80 -12.24 17.02
CA SER A 455 -13.72 -11.87 15.94
C SER A 455 -15.09 -11.28 16.34
N ARG A 456 -15.21 -10.72 17.54
CA ARG A 456 -16.47 -10.26 18.15
C ARG A 456 -16.65 -8.76 18.18
N ILE A 457 -16.26 -8.09 17.10
CA ILE A 457 -16.29 -6.61 17.03
C ILE A 457 -17.65 -5.97 17.34
N LEU A 458 -18.75 -6.65 17.01
CA LEU A 458 -20.09 -6.16 17.33
C LEU A 458 -20.38 -6.19 18.86
N GLU A 459 -19.73 -7.08 19.61
CA GLU A 459 -19.82 -7.13 21.07
C GLU A 459 -19.02 -5.98 21.71
N VAL A 460 -17.94 -5.54 21.07
CA VAL A 460 -17.13 -4.39 21.48
C VAL A 460 -17.91 -3.09 21.35
N ILE A 461 -18.57 -2.89 20.21
CA ILE A 461 -19.41 -1.71 19.97
C ILE A 461 -20.56 -1.63 20.96
N ALA A 462 -21.09 -2.79 21.38
CA ALA A 462 -22.21 -2.85 22.32
C ALA A 462 -21.80 -2.73 23.81
N GLY A 463 -20.55 -3.00 24.17
CA GLY A 463 -20.12 -3.19 25.57
C GLY A 463 -19.16 -2.17 26.18
N GLY A 464 -18.59 -1.25 25.41
CA GLY A 464 -17.63 -0.25 25.93
C GLY A 464 -16.37 -0.86 26.57
N THR A 465 -15.92 -2.01 26.07
CA THR A 465 -14.84 -2.82 26.63
C THR A 465 -13.45 -2.35 26.25
N ASN A 466 -12.47 -2.67 27.08
CA ASN A 466 -11.06 -2.43 26.83
C ASN A 466 -10.59 -3.21 25.58
N HIS A 467 -10.23 -2.52 24.52
CA HIS A 467 -9.81 -3.11 23.24
C HIS A 467 -8.58 -4.01 23.37
N GLU A 468 -7.65 -3.68 24.26
CA GLU A 468 -6.44 -4.47 24.49
C GLU A 468 -6.76 -5.87 25.03
N ALA A 469 -7.81 -6.02 25.83
CA ALA A 469 -8.20 -7.31 26.39
C ALA A 469 -8.69 -8.33 25.36
N MET A 470 -9.01 -7.87 24.14
CA MET A 470 -9.48 -8.70 23.04
C MET A 470 -8.39 -9.00 21.99
N LEU A 471 -7.20 -8.43 22.18
CA LEU A 471 -6.06 -8.67 21.30
C LEU A 471 -5.24 -9.84 21.82
N HIS A 472 -4.92 -10.73 20.92
CA HIS A 472 -4.04 -11.86 21.19
C HIS A 472 -2.71 -11.63 20.50
N SER A 473 -1.61 -11.89 21.20
CA SER A 473 -0.27 -11.90 20.66
C SER A 473 0.14 -13.33 20.28
N GLY A 474 0.76 -13.50 19.12
CA GLY A 474 1.13 -14.80 18.61
C GLY A 474 2.36 -14.76 17.71
N ARG A 475 2.51 -15.80 16.92
CA ARG A 475 3.60 -15.93 15.95
C ARG A 475 3.08 -16.18 14.54
N GLY A 476 3.91 -15.88 13.55
CA GLY A 476 3.59 -16.12 12.15
C GLY A 476 4.77 -16.67 11.38
N GLU A 477 4.48 -17.47 10.37
CA GLU A 477 5.43 -17.96 9.39
C GLU A 477 4.91 -17.71 7.99
N SER A 478 5.80 -17.31 7.09
CA SER A 478 5.46 -17.14 5.69
C SER A 478 6.63 -17.54 4.81
N TYR A 479 6.35 -18.31 3.76
CA TYR A 479 7.37 -18.75 2.81
C TYR A 479 6.79 -18.90 1.40
N GLY A 480 7.64 -18.76 0.40
CA GLY A 480 7.20 -18.86 -0.97
C GLY A 480 8.31 -18.78 -1.99
N LEU A 481 7.90 -19.02 -3.24
CA LEU A 481 8.71 -18.87 -4.44
C LEU A 481 8.01 -17.86 -5.36
N GLU A 482 8.72 -16.82 -5.71
CA GLU A 482 8.32 -15.80 -6.65
C GLU A 482 9.06 -16.00 -7.96
N THR A 483 8.36 -15.92 -9.09
CA THR A 483 8.98 -15.96 -10.43
C THR A 483 8.42 -14.85 -11.29
N SER A 484 9.27 -14.27 -12.14
CA SER A 484 8.89 -13.23 -13.08
C SER A 484 9.57 -13.44 -14.43
N ILE A 485 8.82 -13.22 -15.50
CA ILE A 485 9.32 -13.17 -16.88
C ILE A 485 8.90 -11.84 -17.46
N GLY A 486 9.86 -11.02 -17.86
CA GLY A 486 9.63 -9.74 -18.51
C GLY A 486 10.23 -9.74 -19.91
N TYR A 487 9.47 -9.24 -20.89
CA TYR A 487 9.94 -8.94 -22.22
C TYR A 487 9.59 -7.51 -22.59
N SER A 488 10.57 -6.71 -22.97
CA SER A 488 10.37 -5.32 -23.35
C SER A 488 11.16 -4.97 -24.60
N ASP A 489 10.47 -4.43 -25.60
CA ASP A 489 11.07 -3.85 -26.79
C ASP A 489 10.39 -2.51 -27.16
N ARG A 490 10.53 -2.05 -28.39
CA ARG A 490 9.92 -0.78 -28.84
C ARG A 490 8.40 -0.83 -28.92
N ALA A 491 7.83 -1.99 -29.19
CA ALA A 491 6.41 -2.17 -29.47
C ALA A 491 5.68 -2.91 -28.34
N VAL A 492 6.35 -3.82 -27.65
CA VAL A 492 5.75 -4.72 -26.67
C VAL A 492 6.45 -4.58 -25.33
N ASP A 493 5.66 -4.46 -24.28
CA ASP A 493 6.09 -4.65 -22.88
C ASP A 493 5.18 -5.71 -22.25
N LEU A 494 5.77 -6.78 -21.72
CA LEU A 494 5.06 -7.92 -21.15
C LEU A 494 5.76 -8.37 -19.87
N HIS A 495 4.97 -8.52 -18.79
CA HIS A 495 5.42 -9.08 -17.52
C HIS A 495 4.45 -10.17 -17.07
N LEU A 496 4.95 -11.38 -16.94
CA LEU A 496 4.25 -12.52 -16.35
C LEU A 496 4.87 -12.84 -15.00
N ASN A 497 4.08 -12.78 -13.95
CA ASN A 497 4.50 -13.03 -12.59
C ASN A 497 3.71 -14.19 -11.98
N TYR A 498 4.39 -15.02 -11.22
CA TYR A 498 3.78 -16.11 -10.46
C TYR A 498 4.39 -16.18 -9.06
N THR A 499 3.53 -16.31 -8.07
CA THR A 499 3.91 -16.54 -6.68
C THR A 499 3.24 -17.81 -6.16
N LEU A 500 4.04 -18.72 -5.64
CA LEU A 500 3.61 -19.86 -4.82
C LEU A 500 3.95 -19.54 -3.37
N SER A 501 2.96 -19.45 -2.49
CA SER A 501 3.22 -19.04 -1.11
C SER A 501 2.32 -19.74 -0.09
N ARG A 502 2.77 -19.70 1.15
CA ARG A 502 2.02 -20.09 2.32
C ARG A 502 2.28 -19.10 3.45
N SER A 503 1.21 -18.67 4.13
CA SER A 503 1.30 -17.81 5.31
C SER A 503 0.43 -18.38 6.42
N LEU A 504 1.03 -18.60 7.59
CA LEU A 504 0.41 -19.20 8.76
C LEU A 504 0.50 -18.27 9.96
N ARG A 505 -0.48 -18.34 10.83
CA ARG A 505 -0.51 -17.68 12.13
C ARG A 505 -0.78 -18.72 13.21
N GLN A 506 -0.29 -18.46 14.42
CA GLN A 506 -0.53 -19.31 15.58
C GLN A 506 -0.66 -18.46 16.84
N PHE A 507 -1.76 -18.64 17.54
CA PHE A 507 -2.11 -17.97 18.80
C PHE A 507 -2.64 -19.01 19.78
N ASP A 508 -2.24 -18.95 21.04
CA ASP A 508 -2.67 -19.92 22.04
C ASP A 508 -4.18 -19.90 22.26
N ALA A 509 -4.80 -18.72 22.16
CA ALA A 509 -6.24 -18.51 22.37
C ALA A 509 -7.10 -18.82 21.13
N ILE A 510 -6.52 -18.97 19.95
CA ILE A 510 -7.26 -19.18 18.69
C ILE A 510 -6.99 -20.59 18.17
N ASN A 511 -8.03 -21.29 17.68
CA ASN A 511 -7.96 -22.67 17.16
C ASN A 511 -7.26 -23.65 18.11
N SER A 512 -7.42 -23.46 19.43
CA SER A 512 -6.77 -24.29 20.46
C SER A 512 -5.24 -24.36 20.33
N GLY A 513 -4.63 -23.26 19.89
CA GLY A 513 -3.17 -23.17 19.69
C GLY A 513 -2.66 -23.81 18.38
N ASN A 514 -3.53 -24.31 17.51
CA ASN A 514 -3.11 -24.87 16.23
C ASN A 514 -2.86 -23.77 15.17
N PRO A 515 -1.84 -23.95 14.30
CA PRO A 515 -1.61 -23.02 13.21
C PRO A 515 -2.77 -22.96 12.22
N PHE A 516 -3.07 -21.77 11.73
CA PHE A 516 -4.11 -21.54 10.72
C PHE A 516 -3.64 -20.56 9.62
N PRO A 517 -4.28 -20.53 8.44
CA PRO A 517 -3.92 -19.62 7.37
C PRO A 517 -4.12 -18.16 7.77
N ALA A 518 -3.15 -17.29 7.49
CA ALA A 518 -3.31 -15.84 7.62
C ALA A 518 -4.36 -15.31 6.63
N ASN A 519 -4.99 -14.17 6.91
CA ASN A 519 -5.94 -13.51 5.99
C ASN A 519 -5.32 -13.24 4.61
N SER A 520 -4.01 -13.03 4.56
CA SER A 520 -3.20 -12.82 3.36
C SER A 520 -2.77 -14.10 2.65
N ASP A 521 -3.10 -15.30 3.15
CA ASP A 521 -2.66 -16.57 2.54
C ASP A 521 -3.30 -16.77 1.17
N ARG A 522 -2.48 -16.74 0.13
CA ARG A 522 -2.82 -17.04 -1.27
C ARG A 522 -1.82 -18.05 -1.79
N LYS A 523 -2.24 -19.29 -1.94
CA LYS A 523 -1.33 -20.34 -2.37
C LYS A 523 -0.76 -20.08 -3.76
N HIS A 524 -1.60 -19.64 -4.67
CA HIS A 524 -1.22 -19.31 -6.04
C HIS A 524 -1.66 -17.89 -6.35
N ASN A 525 -0.76 -17.09 -6.90
CA ASN A 525 -1.04 -15.76 -7.41
C ASN A 525 -0.34 -15.63 -8.77
N ILE A 526 -1.08 -15.30 -9.82
CA ILE A 526 -0.59 -15.10 -11.19
C ILE A 526 -1.01 -13.70 -11.61
N SER A 527 -0.09 -12.93 -12.20
CA SER A 527 -0.42 -11.68 -12.85
C SER A 527 0.26 -11.59 -14.21
N LEU A 528 -0.47 -11.07 -15.19
CA LEU A 528 0.06 -10.72 -16.51
C LEU A 528 -0.23 -9.25 -16.76
N LEU A 529 0.81 -8.50 -17.08
CA LEU A 529 0.71 -7.12 -17.55
C LEU A 529 1.27 -7.07 -18.96
N THR A 530 0.55 -6.42 -19.86
CA THR A 530 1.06 -6.24 -21.22
C THR A 530 0.60 -4.92 -21.81
N SER A 531 1.50 -4.29 -22.56
CA SER A 531 1.25 -3.12 -23.39
C SER A 531 1.80 -3.38 -24.77
N TYR A 532 1.01 -3.07 -25.81
CA TYR A 532 1.37 -3.21 -27.21
C TYR A 532 1.14 -1.91 -27.97
N LYS A 533 2.18 -1.40 -28.60
CA LYS A 533 2.18 -0.14 -29.37
C LYS A 533 2.37 -0.45 -30.86
N PRO A 534 1.31 -0.83 -31.61
CA PRO A 534 1.40 -1.14 -33.03
C PRO A 534 1.80 0.08 -33.87
N SER A 535 1.56 1.28 -33.38
CA SER A 535 1.93 2.54 -34.01
C SER A 535 2.11 3.64 -32.95
N PRO A 536 2.67 4.82 -33.29
CA PRO A 536 2.76 5.96 -32.37
C PRO A 536 1.39 6.48 -31.87
N HIS A 537 0.32 6.13 -32.58
CA HIS A 537 -1.05 6.57 -32.24
C HIS A 537 -1.82 5.59 -31.35
N TRP A 538 -1.42 4.33 -31.27
CA TRP A 538 -2.17 3.33 -30.54
C TRP A 538 -1.34 2.71 -29.42
N THR A 539 -1.96 2.63 -28.25
CA THR A 539 -1.49 1.80 -27.13
C THR A 539 -2.63 0.86 -26.73
N LEU A 540 -2.40 -0.43 -26.84
CA LEU A 540 -3.32 -1.49 -26.42
C LEU A 540 -2.73 -2.15 -25.18
N SER A 541 -3.52 -2.33 -24.12
CA SER A 541 -3.01 -2.92 -22.89
C SER A 541 -3.99 -3.93 -22.32
N ALA A 542 -3.44 -4.90 -21.61
CA ALA A 542 -4.23 -5.86 -20.87
C ALA A 542 -3.55 -6.22 -19.55
N THR A 543 -4.35 -6.46 -18.51
CA THR A 543 -3.91 -7.05 -17.25
C THR A 543 -4.79 -8.25 -16.92
N PHE A 544 -4.17 -9.34 -16.49
CA PHE A 544 -4.86 -10.50 -15.99
C PHE A 544 -4.36 -10.83 -14.57
N VAL A 545 -5.28 -11.16 -13.69
CA VAL A 545 -5.01 -11.60 -12.33
C VAL A 545 -5.73 -12.89 -12.05
N TYR A 546 -5.03 -13.81 -11.39
CA TYR A 546 -5.60 -14.97 -10.73
C TYR A 546 -4.99 -15.11 -9.34
N ALA A 547 -5.81 -15.29 -8.32
CA ALA A 547 -5.38 -15.64 -6.97
C ALA A 547 -6.31 -16.67 -6.35
N THR A 548 -5.74 -17.67 -5.65
CA THR A 548 -6.56 -18.60 -4.87
C THR A 548 -7.37 -17.87 -3.81
N GLY A 549 -8.56 -18.38 -3.51
CA GLY A 549 -9.52 -17.76 -2.60
C GLY A 549 -8.93 -17.41 -1.22
N ALA A 550 -9.39 -16.27 -0.66
CA ALA A 550 -9.03 -15.83 0.69
C ALA A 550 -9.52 -16.81 1.75
N PRO A 551 -8.74 -17.05 2.80
CA PRO A 551 -9.24 -17.69 3.99
C PRO A 551 -10.31 -16.81 4.67
N TYR A 552 -11.33 -17.46 5.23
CA TYR A 552 -12.33 -16.83 6.08
C TYR A 552 -12.86 -17.80 7.13
N THR A 553 -13.48 -17.25 8.18
CA THR A 553 -14.13 -18.03 9.22
C THR A 553 -15.59 -18.23 8.87
N GLU A 554 -15.99 -19.48 8.64
CA GLU A 554 -17.34 -19.85 8.25
C GLU A 554 -18.29 -19.87 9.44
N THR A 555 -19.53 -19.43 9.27
CA THR A 555 -20.60 -19.65 10.24
C THR A 555 -21.21 -21.03 10.00
N THR A 556 -21.03 -21.96 10.92
CA THR A 556 -21.47 -23.35 10.80
C THR A 556 -22.90 -23.57 11.27
N ALA A 557 -23.35 -22.78 12.25
CA ALA A 557 -24.72 -22.83 12.74
C ALA A 557 -25.20 -21.48 13.29
N LEU A 558 -26.52 -21.32 13.31
CA LEU A 558 -27.21 -20.20 13.96
C LEU A 558 -28.23 -20.76 14.94
N TYR A 559 -28.16 -20.30 16.17
CA TYR A 559 -29.10 -20.66 17.23
C TYR A 559 -29.96 -19.45 17.60
N ILE A 560 -31.22 -19.69 17.95
CA ILE A 560 -32.10 -18.68 18.51
C ILE A 560 -32.05 -18.83 20.01
N GLY A 561 -31.46 -17.87 20.69
CA GLY A 561 -31.40 -17.81 22.18
C GLY A 561 -32.13 -16.56 22.69
N GLY A 562 -33.33 -16.73 23.21
CA GLY A 562 -34.18 -15.60 23.61
C GLY A 562 -34.55 -14.71 22.41
N ASN A 563 -34.19 -13.42 22.47
CA ASN A 563 -34.41 -12.47 21.36
C ASN A 563 -33.16 -12.24 20.50
N ALA A 564 -32.11 -13.06 20.64
CA ALA A 564 -30.84 -12.90 19.93
C ALA A 564 -30.51 -14.13 19.09
N PHE A 565 -29.84 -13.89 17.97
CA PHE A 565 -29.21 -14.94 17.16
C PHE A 565 -27.78 -15.17 17.67
N LEU A 566 -27.49 -16.39 18.06
CA LEU A 566 -26.14 -16.83 18.44
C LEU A 566 -25.54 -17.56 17.25
N ARG A 567 -24.32 -17.18 16.85
CA ARG A 567 -23.59 -17.81 15.77
C ARG A 567 -22.57 -18.79 16.30
N GLU A 568 -22.52 -19.97 15.69
CA GLU A 568 -21.42 -20.90 15.87
C GLU A 568 -20.48 -20.76 14.67
N TYR A 569 -19.18 -20.69 14.95
CA TYR A 569 -18.17 -20.53 13.92
C TYR A 569 -17.35 -21.81 13.78
N GLY A 570 -16.95 -22.11 12.56
CA GLY A 570 -15.93 -23.11 12.27
C GLY A 570 -14.54 -22.68 12.74
N PRO A 571 -13.51 -23.46 12.41
CA PRO A 571 -12.13 -23.08 12.71
C PRO A 571 -11.80 -21.69 12.11
N TYR A 572 -11.09 -20.88 12.86
CA TYR A 572 -10.68 -19.54 12.41
C TYR A 572 -9.90 -19.64 11.10
N ASN A 573 -10.33 -18.92 10.07
CA ASN A 573 -9.78 -18.99 8.71
C ASN A 573 -9.74 -20.41 8.10
N GLY A 574 -10.67 -21.30 8.52
CA GLY A 574 -10.72 -22.69 8.07
C GLY A 574 -11.31 -22.90 6.67
N SER A 575 -12.10 -21.98 6.18
CA SER A 575 -12.74 -22.03 4.86
C SER A 575 -12.09 -21.04 3.89
N LYS A 576 -12.38 -21.17 2.58
CA LYS A 576 -11.82 -20.31 1.52
C LYS A 576 -12.93 -19.73 0.65
N LEU A 577 -12.82 -18.45 0.33
CA LEU A 577 -13.60 -17.83 -0.72
C LEU A 577 -13.32 -18.48 -2.08
N PRO A 578 -14.21 -18.36 -3.07
CA PRO A 578 -13.91 -18.70 -4.46
C PRO A 578 -12.66 -17.98 -4.97
N ASP A 579 -11.95 -18.62 -5.91
CA ASP A 579 -10.76 -18.04 -6.51
C ASP A 579 -11.11 -16.73 -7.24
N LEU A 580 -10.26 -15.72 -7.02
CA LEU A 580 -10.36 -14.43 -7.65
C LEU A 580 -9.66 -14.47 -9.02
N HIS A 581 -10.34 -14.01 -10.06
CA HIS A 581 -9.68 -13.72 -11.34
C HIS A 581 -10.46 -12.72 -12.17
N HIS A 582 -9.74 -11.88 -12.91
CA HIS A 582 -10.32 -10.96 -13.89
C HIS A 582 -9.31 -10.65 -15.00
N LEU A 583 -9.83 -10.20 -16.14
CA LEU A 583 -9.06 -9.66 -17.26
C LEU A 583 -9.55 -8.24 -17.52
N ASP A 584 -8.61 -7.30 -17.55
CA ASP A 584 -8.87 -5.91 -17.90
C ASP A 584 -8.18 -5.60 -19.22
N ILE A 585 -8.84 -4.83 -20.07
CA ILE A 585 -8.28 -4.39 -21.36
C ILE A 585 -8.44 -2.90 -21.53
N SER A 586 -7.53 -2.29 -22.28
CA SER A 586 -7.70 -0.91 -22.70
C SER A 586 -7.10 -0.63 -24.07
N ALA A 587 -7.63 0.40 -24.69
CA ALA A 587 -7.12 0.97 -25.93
C ALA A 587 -7.03 2.49 -25.79
N THR A 588 -5.84 3.05 -26.02
CA THR A 588 -5.61 4.49 -26.04
C THR A 588 -5.26 4.93 -27.46
N TYR A 589 -5.97 5.91 -27.96
CA TYR A 589 -5.64 6.58 -29.21
C TYR A 589 -5.01 7.93 -28.92
N TRP A 590 -3.77 8.14 -29.37
CA TRP A 590 -3.00 9.36 -29.21
C TRP A 590 -3.17 10.24 -30.44
N PHE A 591 -3.74 11.44 -30.21
CA PHE A 591 -3.94 12.42 -31.26
C PHE A 591 -2.64 13.14 -31.58
N HIS A 592 -2.43 13.41 -32.88
CA HIS A 592 -1.42 14.38 -33.27
C HIS A 592 -1.96 15.79 -33.06
N SER A 593 -1.32 16.56 -32.18
CA SER A 593 -1.72 17.92 -31.89
C SER A 593 -0.56 18.89 -32.03
N ARG A 594 -0.86 20.11 -32.51
CA ARG A 594 0.09 21.21 -32.52
C ARG A 594 0.09 22.03 -31.24
N HIS A 595 -0.93 21.85 -30.42
CA HIS A 595 -1.16 22.63 -29.20
C HIS A 595 -0.86 21.87 -27.92
N PHE A 596 -0.80 20.54 -28.00
CA PHE A 596 -0.56 19.66 -26.85
C PHE A 596 0.71 18.84 -27.11
N GLU A 597 1.55 18.71 -26.09
CA GLU A 597 2.67 17.76 -26.13
C GLU A 597 2.11 16.33 -26.33
N ARG A 598 1.01 16.03 -25.65
CA ARG A 598 0.32 14.74 -25.75
C ARG A 598 -1.18 14.91 -25.51
N SER A 599 -2.01 14.28 -26.33
CA SER A 599 -3.46 14.19 -26.12
C SER A 599 -3.93 12.80 -26.50
N GLY A 600 -4.74 12.13 -25.66
CA GLY A 600 -5.17 10.77 -25.90
C GLY A 600 -6.52 10.44 -25.31
N LEU A 601 -7.33 9.69 -26.08
CA LEU A 601 -8.58 9.11 -25.61
C LEU A 601 -8.35 7.65 -25.24
N ASN A 602 -8.66 7.27 -24.00
CA ASN A 602 -8.58 5.92 -23.50
C ASN A 602 -9.98 5.32 -23.34
N ILE A 603 -10.15 4.10 -23.77
CA ILE A 603 -11.32 3.25 -23.48
C ILE A 603 -10.80 2.01 -22.79
N SER A 604 -11.34 1.72 -21.61
CA SER A 604 -10.95 0.57 -20.78
C SER A 604 -12.17 -0.22 -20.36
N ILE A 605 -12.00 -1.51 -20.16
CA ILE A 605 -13.00 -2.40 -19.59
C ILE A 605 -12.32 -3.21 -18.49
N TYR A 606 -12.75 -2.97 -17.25
CA TYR A 606 -12.39 -3.82 -16.12
C TYR A 606 -13.24 -5.07 -16.12
N ASN A 607 -12.63 -6.24 -15.86
CA ASN A 607 -13.29 -7.55 -15.75
C ASN A 607 -14.16 -7.88 -16.98
N VAL A 608 -13.53 -8.00 -18.15
CA VAL A 608 -14.17 -8.14 -19.47
C VAL A 608 -15.21 -9.26 -19.55
N TYR A 609 -15.01 -10.37 -18.84
CA TYR A 609 -15.91 -11.51 -18.83
C TYR A 609 -16.87 -11.53 -17.63
N ALA A 610 -17.02 -10.39 -16.94
CA ALA A 610 -18.00 -10.17 -15.89
C ALA A 610 -17.98 -11.24 -14.76
N ARG A 611 -16.78 -11.71 -14.38
CA ARG A 611 -16.60 -12.64 -13.26
C ARG A 611 -17.17 -12.03 -11.99
N ARG A 612 -17.95 -12.80 -11.28
CA ARG A 612 -18.50 -12.42 -9.97
C ARG A 612 -17.52 -12.84 -8.88
N ASN A 613 -16.57 -11.96 -8.56
CA ASN A 613 -15.62 -12.17 -7.49
C ASN A 613 -16.23 -11.74 -6.15
N PRO A 614 -16.39 -12.63 -5.17
CA PRO A 614 -16.98 -12.25 -3.89
C PRO A 614 -16.01 -11.42 -3.06
N LEU A 615 -16.49 -10.30 -2.55
CA LEU A 615 -15.78 -9.47 -1.59
C LEU A 615 -15.85 -10.08 -0.19
N MET A 616 -17.05 -10.54 0.20
CA MET A 616 -17.31 -11.16 1.49
C MET A 616 -18.47 -12.16 1.41
N VAL A 617 -18.54 -13.01 2.41
CA VAL A 617 -19.66 -13.93 2.63
C VAL A 617 -20.41 -13.49 3.86
N SER A 618 -21.73 -13.44 3.76
CA SER A 618 -22.64 -13.29 4.89
C SER A 618 -23.62 -14.44 4.95
N TRP A 619 -24.19 -14.62 6.13
CA TRP A 619 -25.16 -15.68 6.37
C TRP A 619 -26.46 -15.07 6.84
N SER A 620 -27.58 -15.49 6.22
CA SER A 620 -28.92 -15.07 6.59
C SER A 620 -29.80 -16.30 6.88
N ILE A 621 -30.78 -16.11 7.77
CA ILE A 621 -31.82 -17.10 7.97
C ILE A 621 -32.94 -16.77 6.98
N GLU A 622 -33.33 -17.75 6.19
CA GLU A 622 -34.47 -17.64 5.28
C GLU A 622 -35.54 -18.68 5.64
N ASP A 623 -36.79 -18.26 5.57
CA ASP A 623 -37.96 -19.15 5.63
C ASP A 623 -38.34 -19.54 4.22
N ASN A 624 -38.43 -20.82 3.95
CA ASN A 624 -38.85 -21.35 2.63
C ASN A 624 -40.37 -21.51 2.51
N GLY A 625 -41.16 -20.98 3.44
CA GLY A 625 -42.62 -21.10 3.46
C GLY A 625 -43.14 -22.48 3.88
N THR A 626 -42.26 -23.32 4.46
CA THR A 626 -42.63 -24.69 4.94
C THR A 626 -42.37 -24.85 6.44
N ASP A 627 -42.40 -23.75 7.23
CA ASP A 627 -42.07 -23.71 8.68
C ASP A 627 -40.65 -24.19 9.02
N LYS A 628 -39.75 -24.25 8.03
CA LYS A 628 -38.34 -24.58 8.25
C LYS A 628 -37.48 -23.39 7.90
N LEU A 629 -36.74 -22.94 8.91
CA LEU A 629 -35.68 -21.98 8.75
C LEU A 629 -34.43 -22.68 8.25
N TYR A 630 -33.75 -22.10 7.28
CA TYR A 630 -32.46 -22.59 6.80
C TYR A 630 -31.44 -21.48 6.71
N LEU A 631 -30.19 -21.85 6.90
CA LEU A 631 -29.05 -20.95 6.79
C LEU A 631 -28.69 -20.79 5.32
N ARG A 632 -28.73 -19.55 4.81
CA ARG A 632 -28.34 -19.24 3.44
C ARG A 632 -27.05 -18.43 3.42
N GLU A 633 -26.09 -18.95 2.69
CA GLU A 633 -24.86 -18.25 2.35
C GLU A 633 -25.13 -17.24 1.23
N ARG A 634 -24.68 -15.98 1.43
CA ARG A 634 -24.76 -14.92 0.44
C ARG A 634 -23.38 -14.38 0.13
N HIS A 635 -22.99 -14.42 -1.13
CA HIS A 635 -21.77 -13.81 -1.64
C HIS A 635 -22.05 -12.36 -2.01
N HIS A 636 -21.37 -11.42 -1.36
CA HIS A 636 -21.47 -10.01 -1.70
C HIS A 636 -20.43 -9.68 -2.78
N ILE A 637 -20.93 -9.20 -3.90
CA ILE A 637 -20.16 -8.83 -5.08
C ILE A 637 -20.37 -7.34 -5.28
N ILE A 638 -19.29 -6.57 -5.41
CA ILE A 638 -19.41 -5.13 -5.63
C ILE A 638 -19.38 -4.83 -7.13
N TYR A 639 -18.50 -5.49 -7.87
CA TYR A 639 -18.33 -5.22 -9.29
C TYR A 639 -18.46 -6.49 -10.14
N THR A 640 -18.93 -6.26 -11.37
CA THR A 640 -18.88 -7.26 -12.42
C THR A 640 -18.04 -6.73 -13.57
N ILE A 641 -18.63 -5.98 -14.49
CA ILE A 641 -17.92 -5.33 -15.60
C ILE A 641 -18.01 -3.81 -15.43
N ILE A 642 -16.89 -3.10 -15.59
CA ILE A 642 -16.85 -1.63 -15.51
C ILE A 642 -16.20 -1.08 -16.79
N PRO A 643 -17.01 -0.59 -17.74
CA PRO A 643 -16.47 0.19 -18.85
C PRO A 643 -16.04 1.58 -18.36
N SER A 644 -14.98 2.09 -18.92
CA SER A 644 -14.44 3.40 -18.58
C SER A 644 -13.97 4.12 -19.83
N ILE A 645 -14.11 5.43 -19.83
CA ILE A 645 -13.58 6.32 -20.85
C ILE A 645 -12.85 7.47 -20.15
N SER A 646 -11.69 7.85 -20.67
CA SER A 646 -10.99 9.03 -20.17
C SER A 646 -10.21 9.74 -21.28
N TRP A 647 -10.04 11.04 -21.10
CA TRP A 647 -9.26 11.90 -21.99
C TRP A 647 -8.11 12.52 -21.21
N THR A 648 -6.90 12.27 -21.69
CA THR A 648 -5.65 12.81 -21.09
C THR A 648 -5.08 13.87 -22.01
N VAL A 649 -4.66 14.99 -21.44
CA VAL A 649 -4.00 16.10 -22.12
C VAL A 649 -2.75 16.50 -21.36
N LYS A 650 -1.67 16.78 -22.11
CA LYS A 650 -0.45 17.34 -21.56
C LYS A 650 0.04 18.49 -22.47
N PHE A 651 0.39 19.61 -21.84
CA PHE A 651 0.98 20.79 -22.45
C PHE A 651 2.46 20.87 -22.14
#